data_9f258fcc68f57a2290d7993159f49cbc
#
_entry.id   9f258fcc68f57a2290d7993159f49cbc
#
_cell.length_a   1.000
_cell.length_b   1.000
_cell.length_c   1.000
_cell.angle_alpha   90.00
_cell.angle_beta   90.00
_cell.angle_gamma   90.00
#
_symmetry.space_group_name_H-M   'P 1'
#
loop_
_entity.id
_entity.type
_entity.pdbx_description
1 polymer ?
#
loop_
_entity_poly.entity_id
_entity_poly.type
_entity_poly.pdbx_seq_one_letter_code
_entity_poly.pdbx_strand_id
1 'polypeptide(L)'
;MNKQQLAAKIWESANKMRSKIEANEYKDYILGFIFYKFLSEKEVKYLKANDWTDEYLLELTEEDTDTVESIQKNLGYFISYDNLFSTWLAKGSDFSVQDVRDALSAFSRLINPTHKKVFEGVFDTLQTGLSKLGDSAASQSKSISELIQLIKDIPMDGKQGYDVLGFIYEYLIEKFAANAGKKAGEFYTPHEVSLLMSEIVANHLKNKEKIEIFDPTSGSASLLINIGKSASKYIEGENKVKYYAQELKQNTYNLTRMNLVMRGIEADNIVTRNGDTLEDDWPYFDENDPTGTYNPLYVDAVVSNPPYSQAWNPTDKDTDPRYAGYGLAPKGKADYAFLLHDLYHIKPDGIMTIVLPHGVLFRGGEEGEIRKNLIEKNKIDTIIGLPANIFYGTGIPTIIMVLKQKRTNTDVLIVDASKGYIKEGKNNKLRASDIKKIVDVVTRRESVDKYSRVVSRDEIRENDYNLNIPRYVDSSEAAESWDIFASMFGGLPASEIDELKEYWTAFPALRSDLFENTSSEYCKFVVKDIKKAIKEHSDITSFENEFKSVFADFDTYLYDELITKMESLSISKTEELLSKNIFARMADIPLVDRYEAYQLLDDDWTKIAVDLEIIQTEGFGATKIVDANMVVKKKGNVEQEVQEGWKGRIIPFDLIQSTILADDKQALSEKENRLSEIASEYEEILDTLSEEEKEADFVNEDSWVFAEIKKAMKSDGVEPETKEKLKSVSELNTEEKALKTAIKRDNALLEEKTKDTIEHLSDEQVLELLKDKWIKPLIDNLMQLPDSIISDLVSKLEALAKKYETTFADVENQIEETEKSLSSMIDDLEGSEFDMLGLAELKKLLGGSAK
;
A
#
# COMPACT_ATOMS: atom_id res chain seq x y z
N MET A 1 -5.05 14.28 10.44
CA MET A 1 -3.60 14.12 10.15
C MET A 1 -3.42 12.98 9.18
N ASN A 2 -2.73 13.17 8.06
CA ASN A 2 -2.46 12.09 7.10
C ASN A 2 -1.22 11.26 7.52
N LYS A 3 -1.01 10.10 6.86
CA LYS A 3 0.11 9.19 7.18
C LYS A 3 1.49 9.86 7.08
N GLN A 4 1.70 10.76 6.11
CA GLN A 4 2.98 11.46 5.92
C GLN A 4 3.25 12.45 7.05
N GLN A 5 2.26 13.22 7.45
CA GLN A 5 2.36 14.16 8.58
C GLN A 5 2.61 13.42 9.89
N LEU A 6 1.93 12.29 10.09
CA LEU A 6 2.15 11.44 11.27
C LEU A 6 3.58 10.86 11.26
N ALA A 7 4.04 10.34 10.12
CA ALA A 7 5.41 9.83 9.95
C ALA A 7 6.46 10.90 10.28
N ALA A 8 6.27 12.13 9.81
CA ALA A 8 7.19 13.24 10.09
C ALA A 8 7.25 13.56 11.59
N LYS A 9 6.11 13.66 12.29
CA LYS A 9 6.05 13.89 13.74
C LYS A 9 6.72 12.77 14.54
N ILE A 10 6.47 11.52 14.18
CA ILE A 10 7.07 10.36 14.85
C ILE A 10 8.58 10.32 14.61
N TRP A 11 9.03 10.63 13.40
CA TRP A 11 10.47 10.68 13.09
C TRP A 11 11.19 11.82 13.82
N GLU A 12 10.54 12.98 13.93
CA GLU A 12 11.05 14.09 14.75
C GLU A 12 11.17 13.68 16.22
N SER A 13 10.15 13.04 16.77
CA SER A 13 10.15 12.50 18.14
C SER A 13 11.33 11.55 18.35
N ALA A 14 11.53 10.61 17.44
CA ALA A 14 12.63 9.64 17.49
C ALA A 14 14.00 10.33 17.38
N ASN A 15 14.15 11.32 16.50
CA ASN A 15 15.41 12.05 16.34
C ASN A 15 15.82 12.85 17.59
N LYS A 16 14.85 13.46 18.30
CA LYS A 16 15.12 14.18 19.56
C LYS A 16 15.63 13.25 20.67
N MET A 17 15.23 11.98 20.66
CA MET A 17 15.65 10.97 21.65
C MET A 17 16.95 10.24 21.24
N ARG A 18 17.35 10.30 19.99
CA ARG A 18 18.48 9.53 19.41
C ARG A 18 19.83 9.76 20.10
N SER A 19 20.04 10.90 20.70
CA SER A 19 21.28 11.20 21.45
C SER A 19 21.34 10.62 22.87
N LYS A 20 20.23 10.04 23.36
CA LYS A 20 20.06 9.64 24.76
C LYS A 20 19.71 8.18 24.95
N ILE A 21 19.07 7.54 23.98
CA ILE A 21 18.55 6.17 24.05
C ILE A 21 18.95 5.41 22.78
N GLU A 22 19.14 4.09 22.89
CA GLU A 22 19.38 3.24 21.72
C GLU A 22 18.17 3.21 20.78
N ALA A 23 18.45 3.13 19.48
CA ALA A 23 17.44 3.24 18.43
C ALA A 23 16.28 2.23 18.55
N ASN A 24 16.53 1.05 19.05
CA ASN A 24 15.54 -0.02 19.27
C ASN A 24 14.61 0.21 20.47
N GLU A 25 14.97 1.11 21.38
CA GLU A 25 14.17 1.41 22.58
C GLU A 25 13.21 2.59 22.40
N TYR A 26 13.43 3.51 21.42
CA TYR A 26 12.55 4.69 21.21
C TYR A 26 11.08 4.35 21.04
N LYS A 27 10.82 3.28 20.29
CA LYS A 27 9.46 2.86 20.00
C LYS A 27 8.64 2.65 21.27
N ASP A 28 9.25 2.01 22.28
CA ASP A 28 8.56 1.63 23.50
C ASP A 28 8.16 2.86 24.34
N TYR A 29 8.99 3.92 24.31
CA TYR A 29 8.66 5.19 24.99
C TYR A 29 7.57 5.97 24.25
N ILE A 30 7.73 6.14 22.95
CA ILE A 30 6.76 6.87 22.13
C ILE A 30 5.39 6.19 22.23
N LEU A 31 5.34 4.88 22.06
CA LEU A 31 4.11 4.11 22.16
C LEU A 31 3.52 4.13 23.57
N GLY A 32 4.33 4.06 24.61
CA GLY A 32 3.87 4.15 26.01
C GLY A 32 3.19 5.49 26.30
N PHE A 33 3.78 6.61 25.88
CA PHE A 33 3.16 7.94 26.05
C PHE A 33 1.90 8.13 25.20
N ILE A 34 1.90 7.62 23.97
CA ILE A 34 0.72 7.64 23.11
C ILE A 34 -0.42 6.83 23.75
N PHE A 35 -0.12 5.67 24.28
CA PHE A 35 -1.12 4.84 24.96
C PHE A 35 -1.66 5.52 26.23
N TYR A 36 -0.79 6.15 27.02
CA TYR A 36 -1.24 6.92 28.19
C TYR A 36 -2.16 8.08 27.80
N LYS A 37 -1.79 8.82 26.75
CA LYS A 37 -2.64 9.86 26.15
C LYS A 37 -4.01 9.31 25.77
N PHE A 38 -4.03 8.17 25.08
CA PHE A 38 -5.28 7.52 24.68
C PHE A 38 -6.17 7.17 25.87
N LEU A 39 -5.61 6.54 26.90
CA LEU A 39 -6.37 6.20 28.09
C LEU A 39 -6.92 7.44 28.80
N SER A 40 -6.10 8.46 28.96
CA SER A 40 -6.50 9.75 29.55
C SER A 40 -7.64 10.42 28.77
N GLU A 41 -7.53 10.49 27.43
CA GLU A 41 -8.58 11.09 26.58
C GLU A 41 -9.86 10.24 26.57
N LYS A 42 -9.73 8.90 26.63
CA LYS A 42 -10.87 7.98 26.72
C LYS A 42 -11.65 8.19 28.02
N GLU A 43 -10.95 8.38 29.13
CA GLU A 43 -11.59 8.65 30.42
C GLU A 43 -12.31 9.99 30.42
N VAL A 44 -11.66 11.06 29.97
CA VAL A 44 -12.29 12.38 29.83
C VAL A 44 -13.53 12.33 28.91
N LYS A 45 -13.44 11.60 27.77
CA LYS A 45 -14.57 11.42 26.86
C LYS A 45 -15.73 10.67 27.53
N TYR A 46 -15.42 9.62 28.30
CA TYR A 46 -16.43 8.88 29.05
C TYR A 46 -17.12 9.75 30.08
N LEU A 47 -16.36 10.54 30.85
CA LEU A 47 -16.90 11.45 31.84
C LEU A 47 -17.79 12.54 31.21
N LYS A 48 -17.34 13.15 30.12
CA LYS A 48 -18.14 14.15 29.38
C LYS A 48 -19.42 13.56 28.79
N ALA A 49 -19.39 12.31 28.37
CA ALA A 49 -20.59 11.60 27.90
C ALA A 49 -21.58 11.28 29.05
N ASN A 50 -21.13 11.36 30.31
CA ASN A 50 -21.92 11.21 31.53
C ASN A 50 -22.13 12.56 32.25
N ASP A 51 -22.27 13.64 31.48
CA ASP A 51 -22.61 15.00 31.93
C ASP A 51 -21.58 15.68 32.84
N TRP A 52 -20.30 15.23 32.82
CA TRP A 52 -19.22 15.93 33.53
C TRP A 52 -18.78 17.16 32.74
N THR A 53 -18.76 18.33 33.40
CA THR A 53 -18.23 19.58 32.86
C THR A 53 -16.72 19.68 33.11
N ASP A 54 -16.07 20.63 32.45
CA ASP A 54 -14.63 20.90 32.69
C ASP A 54 -14.36 21.34 34.13
N GLU A 55 -15.35 21.93 34.79
CA GLU A 55 -15.27 22.34 36.22
C GLU A 55 -15.32 21.10 37.15
N TYR A 56 -16.18 20.14 36.87
CA TYR A 56 -16.24 18.87 37.61
C TYR A 56 -15.00 18.01 37.41
N LEU A 57 -14.36 18.05 36.24
CA LEU A 57 -13.11 17.33 36.02
C LEU A 57 -11.99 17.79 36.96
N LEU A 58 -11.98 19.07 37.44
CA LEU A 58 -11.02 19.56 38.43
C LEU A 58 -11.13 18.84 39.78
N GLU A 59 -12.30 18.28 40.11
CA GLU A 59 -12.58 17.55 41.34
C GLU A 59 -12.28 16.04 41.24
N LEU A 60 -11.79 15.57 40.08
CA LEU A 60 -11.51 14.16 39.86
C LEU A 60 -10.28 13.71 40.66
N THR A 61 -10.50 13.04 41.77
CA THR A 61 -9.48 12.63 42.74
C THR A 61 -9.62 11.17 43.17
N GLU A 62 -8.51 10.56 43.60
CA GLU A 62 -8.49 9.22 44.18
C GLU A 62 -9.27 9.11 45.53
N GLU A 63 -9.56 10.22 46.17
CA GLU A 63 -10.26 10.26 47.46
C GLU A 63 -11.77 10.00 47.35
N ASP A 64 -12.35 10.28 46.19
CA ASP A 64 -13.75 9.95 45.85
C ASP A 64 -13.87 8.50 45.38
N THR A 65 -13.99 7.60 46.34
CA THR A 65 -14.04 6.14 46.12
C THR A 65 -15.22 5.70 45.25
N ASP A 66 -16.36 6.35 45.36
CA ASP A 66 -17.58 5.99 44.62
C ASP A 66 -17.39 6.32 43.12
N THR A 67 -16.84 7.48 42.83
CA THR A 67 -16.48 7.87 41.46
C THR A 67 -15.38 6.98 40.88
N VAL A 68 -14.33 6.68 41.65
CA VAL A 68 -13.26 5.78 41.24
C VAL A 68 -13.81 4.39 40.91
N GLU A 69 -14.62 3.78 41.77
CA GLU A 69 -15.22 2.46 41.52
C GLU A 69 -16.13 2.47 40.29
N SER A 70 -16.91 3.53 40.08
CA SER A 70 -17.76 3.68 38.89
C SER A 70 -16.97 3.72 37.61
N ILE A 71 -15.89 4.52 37.53
CA ILE A 71 -15.03 4.65 36.36
C ILE A 71 -14.28 3.32 36.12
N GLN A 72 -13.70 2.73 37.16
CA GLN A 72 -13.00 1.43 37.09
C GLN A 72 -13.90 0.30 36.59
N LYS A 73 -15.18 0.29 36.95
CA LYS A 73 -16.12 -0.71 36.47
C LYS A 73 -16.37 -0.60 34.97
N ASN A 74 -16.38 0.61 34.41
CA ASN A 74 -16.70 0.86 33.01
C ASN A 74 -15.46 0.87 32.10
N LEU A 75 -14.33 1.41 32.59
CA LEU A 75 -13.10 1.56 31.78
C LEU A 75 -12.02 0.54 32.14
N GLY A 76 -12.06 -0.04 33.32
CA GLY A 76 -11.06 -0.97 33.84
C GLY A 76 -9.90 -0.31 34.61
N TYR A 77 -9.85 1.01 34.66
CA TYR A 77 -8.80 1.83 35.31
C TYR A 77 -9.37 3.18 35.74
N PHE A 78 -8.56 3.96 36.47
CA PHE A 78 -8.87 5.32 36.87
C PHE A 78 -7.62 6.21 36.77
N ILE A 79 -7.79 7.47 36.31
CA ILE A 79 -6.75 8.50 36.23
C ILE A 79 -7.29 9.77 36.89
N SER A 80 -6.66 10.25 37.97
CA SER A 80 -7.03 11.50 38.60
C SER A 80 -6.73 12.73 37.76
N TYR A 81 -7.39 13.85 37.99
CA TYR A 81 -7.20 15.11 37.25
C TYR A 81 -5.74 15.52 37.09
N ASP A 82 -4.97 15.48 38.19
CA ASP A 82 -3.55 15.86 38.19
C ASP A 82 -2.69 14.99 37.29
N ASN A 83 -3.15 13.76 37.03
CA ASN A 83 -2.48 12.75 36.20
C ASN A 83 -2.99 12.68 34.78
N LEU A 84 -4.03 13.44 34.40
CA LEU A 84 -4.50 13.50 33.02
C LEU A 84 -3.41 14.05 32.09
N PHE A 85 -3.33 13.51 30.88
CA PHE A 85 -2.39 13.98 29.86
C PHE A 85 -2.59 15.47 29.52
N SER A 86 -3.84 15.94 29.48
CA SER A 86 -4.20 17.37 29.30
C SER A 86 -3.66 18.24 30.43
N THR A 87 -3.69 17.76 31.67
CA THR A 87 -3.14 18.48 32.82
C THR A 87 -1.62 18.58 32.73
N TRP A 88 -0.93 17.53 32.27
CA TRP A 88 0.51 17.61 32.03
C TRP A 88 0.86 18.69 31.02
N LEU A 89 0.10 18.81 29.92
CA LEU A 89 0.29 19.86 28.93
C LEU A 89 0.04 21.25 29.50
N ALA A 90 -0.97 21.40 30.38
CA ALA A 90 -1.33 22.68 31.02
C ALA A 90 -0.27 23.15 32.03
N LYS A 91 0.46 22.24 32.69
CA LYS A 91 1.56 22.58 33.63
C LYS A 91 2.72 23.33 32.96
N GLY A 92 2.92 23.17 31.65
CA GLY A 92 3.96 23.91 30.90
C GLY A 92 5.36 23.76 31.52
N SER A 93 5.92 24.86 32.05
CA SER A 93 7.25 24.88 32.71
C SER A 93 7.29 24.16 34.05
N ASP A 94 6.17 23.99 34.70
CA ASP A 94 6.06 23.34 36.03
C ASP A 94 5.96 21.82 35.92
N PHE A 95 5.82 21.29 34.70
CA PHE A 95 5.81 19.86 34.45
C PHE A 95 7.17 19.23 34.72
N SER A 96 7.15 18.09 35.41
CA SER A 96 8.35 17.34 35.79
C SER A 96 8.24 15.84 35.50
N VAL A 97 9.37 15.15 35.44
CA VAL A 97 9.41 13.67 35.33
C VAL A 97 8.73 12.99 36.50
N GLN A 98 8.63 13.68 37.67
CA GLN A 98 7.95 13.14 38.82
C GLN A 98 6.45 13.02 38.61
N ASP A 99 5.83 13.96 37.90
CA ASP A 99 4.41 13.89 37.51
C ASP A 99 4.11 12.60 36.73
N VAL A 100 4.99 12.20 35.83
CA VAL A 100 4.85 10.96 35.06
C VAL A 100 5.02 9.73 35.96
N ARG A 101 6.01 9.73 36.87
CA ARG A 101 6.25 8.62 37.81
C ARG A 101 5.07 8.40 38.71
N ASP A 102 4.53 9.47 39.26
CA ASP A 102 3.39 9.44 40.17
C ASP A 102 2.14 8.95 39.43
N ALA A 103 1.90 9.44 38.23
CA ALA A 103 0.79 9.04 37.41
C ALA A 103 0.85 7.56 37.00
N LEU A 104 2.00 7.03 36.57
CA LEU A 104 2.16 5.63 36.22
C LEU A 104 2.03 4.71 37.46
N SER A 105 2.52 5.17 38.63
CA SER A 105 2.36 4.45 39.91
C SER A 105 0.90 4.45 40.35
N ALA A 106 0.20 5.58 40.27
CA ALA A 106 -1.22 5.68 40.55
C ALA A 106 -2.05 4.80 39.62
N PHE A 107 -1.80 4.85 38.30
CA PHE A 107 -2.47 3.98 37.34
C PHE A 107 -2.37 2.51 37.71
N SER A 108 -1.17 2.02 38.06
CA SER A 108 -0.94 0.61 38.42
C SER A 108 -1.73 0.17 39.68
N ARG A 109 -1.95 1.09 40.62
CA ARG A 109 -2.75 0.82 41.84
C ARG A 109 -4.26 0.86 41.58
N LEU A 110 -4.68 1.65 40.61
CA LEU A 110 -6.09 1.95 40.36
C LEU A 110 -6.65 1.17 39.14
N ILE A 111 -6.04 0.03 38.82
CA ILE A 111 -6.57 -0.94 37.86
C ILE A 111 -7.66 -1.77 38.57
N ASN A 112 -8.81 -1.91 37.91
CA ASN A 112 -9.85 -2.83 38.38
C ASN A 112 -9.32 -4.26 38.45
N PRO A 113 -9.53 -4.99 39.55
CA PRO A 113 -9.05 -6.36 39.69
C PRO A 113 -9.45 -7.32 38.58
N THR A 114 -10.63 -7.16 37.97
CA THR A 114 -11.11 -7.98 36.85
C THR A 114 -10.36 -7.69 35.54
N HIS A 115 -9.79 -6.50 35.42
CA HIS A 115 -9.08 -6.04 34.21
C HIS A 115 -7.55 -6.07 34.35
N LYS A 116 -7.03 -6.60 35.48
CA LYS A 116 -5.58 -6.69 35.66
C LYS A 116 -4.84 -7.33 34.52
N LYS A 117 -5.34 -8.44 33.97
CA LYS A 117 -4.70 -9.14 32.82
C LYS A 117 -4.49 -8.25 31.60
N VAL A 118 -5.29 -7.19 31.43
CA VAL A 118 -5.18 -6.27 30.31
C VAL A 118 -4.24 -5.11 30.60
N PHE A 119 -4.29 -4.55 31.82
CA PHE A 119 -3.60 -3.29 32.14
C PHE A 119 -2.39 -3.44 33.05
N GLU A 120 -2.29 -4.51 33.89
CA GLU A 120 -1.17 -4.66 34.83
C GLU A 120 0.17 -4.75 34.10
N GLY A 121 1.14 -3.95 34.55
CA GLY A 121 2.50 -3.91 34.00
C GLY A 121 2.61 -3.35 32.56
N VAL A 122 1.52 -2.83 31.98
CA VAL A 122 1.54 -2.30 30.62
C VAL A 122 2.52 -1.14 30.43
N PHE A 123 2.76 -0.36 31.47
CA PHE A 123 3.69 0.75 31.50
C PHE A 123 5.06 0.45 32.12
N ASP A 124 5.36 -0.79 32.52
CA ASP A 124 6.60 -1.13 33.23
C ASP A 124 7.85 -0.72 32.44
N THR A 125 7.86 -0.92 31.12
CA THR A 125 8.97 -0.50 30.26
C THR A 125 9.14 1.00 30.26
N LEU A 126 8.05 1.77 30.20
CA LEU A 126 8.09 3.23 30.28
C LEU A 126 8.58 3.68 31.65
N GLN A 127 8.03 3.13 32.74
CA GLN A 127 8.34 3.50 34.11
C GLN A 127 9.81 3.25 34.47
N THR A 128 10.34 2.07 34.15
CA THR A 128 11.74 1.71 34.39
C THR A 128 12.70 2.50 33.51
N GLY A 129 12.27 2.85 32.32
CA GLY A 129 13.09 3.53 31.33
C GLY A 129 13.17 5.06 31.46
N LEU A 130 12.32 5.71 32.27
CA LEU A 130 12.33 7.18 32.43
C LEU A 130 13.71 7.72 32.84
N SER A 131 14.50 6.94 33.59
CA SER A 131 15.85 7.31 34.00
C SER A 131 16.85 7.41 32.85
N LYS A 132 16.60 6.74 31.72
CA LYS A 132 17.44 6.76 30.51
C LYS A 132 17.24 8.04 29.67
N LEU A 133 16.16 8.80 29.92
CA LEU A 133 15.83 10.00 29.17
C LEU A 133 16.71 11.22 29.51
N GLY A 134 17.59 11.10 30.48
CA GLY A 134 18.56 12.16 30.82
C GLY A 134 19.27 11.85 32.14
N ASP A 135 20.46 12.45 32.30
CA ASP A 135 21.34 12.26 33.46
C ASP A 135 20.85 12.95 34.75
N SER A 136 19.85 13.79 34.66
CA SER A 136 19.22 14.51 35.79
C SER A 136 17.71 14.59 35.64
N ALA A 137 16.99 14.78 36.73
CA ALA A 137 15.55 14.98 36.72
C ALA A 137 15.13 16.15 35.78
N ALA A 138 15.88 17.24 35.75
CA ALA A 138 15.63 18.36 34.87
C ALA A 138 15.80 18.00 33.38
N SER A 139 16.83 17.22 33.03
CA SER A 139 17.06 16.73 31.67
C SER A 139 16.00 15.73 31.25
N GLN A 140 15.55 14.84 32.14
CA GLN A 140 14.46 13.89 31.92
C GLN A 140 13.14 14.65 31.67
N SER A 141 12.80 15.61 32.54
CA SER A 141 11.60 16.44 32.42
C SER A 141 11.55 17.18 31.09
N LYS A 142 12.67 17.78 30.68
CA LYS A 142 12.78 18.47 29.39
C LYS A 142 12.52 17.51 28.21
N SER A 143 13.14 16.34 28.20
CA SER A 143 12.99 15.34 27.13
C SER A 143 11.54 14.84 27.03
N ILE A 144 10.90 14.59 28.17
CA ILE A 144 9.51 14.15 28.22
C ILE A 144 8.58 15.28 27.77
N SER A 145 8.79 16.50 28.25
CA SER A 145 7.99 17.66 27.84
C SER A 145 8.04 17.87 26.32
N GLU A 146 9.22 17.77 25.72
CA GLU A 146 9.37 17.84 24.27
C GLU A 146 8.61 16.72 23.56
N LEU A 147 8.62 15.48 24.08
CA LEU A 147 7.91 14.36 23.52
C LEU A 147 6.40 14.50 23.62
N ILE A 148 5.86 14.87 24.79
CA ILE A 148 4.40 15.06 24.95
C ILE A 148 3.86 16.20 24.09
N GLN A 149 4.65 17.26 23.88
CA GLN A 149 4.29 18.33 22.94
C GLN A 149 4.21 17.87 21.50
N LEU A 150 5.06 16.92 21.06
CA LEU A 150 5.02 16.36 19.72
C LEU A 150 3.83 15.42 19.51
N ILE A 151 3.48 14.62 20.51
CA ILE A 151 2.40 13.64 20.40
C ILE A 151 1.01 14.22 20.73
N LYS A 152 0.92 15.42 21.31
CA LYS A 152 -0.37 16.00 21.73
C LYS A 152 -1.42 16.05 20.61
N ASP A 153 -0.98 16.34 19.38
CA ASP A 153 -1.87 16.49 18.22
C ASP A 153 -2.11 15.18 17.46
N ILE A 154 -1.54 14.05 17.92
CA ILE A 154 -1.83 12.75 17.31
C ILE A 154 -3.29 12.38 17.60
N PRO A 155 -4.14 12.22 16.58
CA PRO A 155 -5.55 11.95 16.81
C PRO A 155 -5.76 10.54 17.35
N MET A 156 -6.64 10.41 18.36
CA MET A 156 -6.96 9.15 19.03
C MET A 156 -8.44 8.78 18.90
N ASP A 157 -9.17 9.48 18.04
CA ASP A 157 -10.62 9.34 17.88
C ASP A 157 -11.04 8.25 16.87
N GLY A 158 -10.07 7.60 16.21
CA GLY A 158 -10.32 6.55 15.22
C GLY A 158 -10.86 7.04 13.87
N LYS A 159 -11.00 8.35 13.68
CA LYS A 159 -11.62 8.96 12.49
C LYS A 159 -10.68 9.11 11.29
N GLN A 160 -9.47 8.57 11.32
CA GLN A 160 -8.44 8.84 10.30
C GLN A 160 -8.45 7.90 9.10
N GLY A 161 -9.43 6.99 8.98
CA GLY A 161 -9.51 6.03 7.88
C GLY A 161 -8.34 5.02 7.80
N TYR A 162 -7.42 5.04 8.76
CA TYR A 162 -6.30 4.11 8.86
C TYR A 162 -5.91 3.86 10.31
N ASP A 163 -5.21 2.73 10.53
CA ASP A 163 -4.65 2.39 11.83
C ASP A 163 -3.49 3.32 12.20
N VAL A 164 -3.77 4.35 13.00
CA VAL A 164 -2.78 5.32 13.46
C VAL A 164 -1.64 4.64 14.21
N LEU A 165 -1.95 3.72 15.12
CA LEU A 165 -0.92 3.08 15.94
C LEU A 165 -0.19 1.97 15.23
N GLY A 166 -0.91 1.15 14.49
CA GLY A 166 -0.28 0.17 13.61
C GLY A 166 0.68 0.88 12.66
N PHE A 167 0.26 1.99 12.06
CA PHE A 167 1.13 2.79 11.21
C PHE A 167 2.36 3.35 11.96
N ILE A 168 2.19 3.89 13.17
CA ILE A 168 3.32 4.39 13.96
C ILE A 168 4.31 3.27 14.24
N TYR A 169 3.81 2.10 14.62
CA TYR A 169 4.63 0.93 14.91
C TYR A 169 5.36 0.41 13.68
N GLU A 170 4.66 0.26 12.56
CA GLU A 170 5.25 -0.12 11.26
C GLU A 170 6.35 0.84 10.84
N TYR A 171 6.05 2.12 10.88
CA TYR A 171 6.99 3.17 10.51
C TYR A 171 8.26 3.16 11.38
N LEU A 172 8.10 2.99 12.69
CA LEU A 172 9.23 2.90 13.61
C LEU A 172 10.07 1.65 13.35
N ILE A 173 9.44 0.49 13.10
CA ILE A 173 10.16 -0.74 12.75
C ILE A 173 10.89 -0.58 11.41
N GLU A 174 10.25 -0.09 10.37
CA GLU A 174 10.89 0.14 9.06
C GLU A 174 12.15 1.01 9.19
N LYS A 175 12.04 2.14 9.89
CA LYS A 175 13.16 3.09 10.06
C LYS A 175 14.28 2.57 10.96
N PHE A 176 13.96 1.71 11.93
CA PHE A 176 14.94 1.17 12.86
C PHE A 176 15.47 -0.22 12.47
N ALA A 177 14.70 -1.05 11.76
CA ALA A 177 15.21 -2.31 11.20
C ALA A 177 16.33 -2.08 10.17
N ALA A 178 16.30 -0.97 9.45
CA ALA A 178 17.39 -0.58 8.55
C ALA A 178 18.70 -0.26 9.28
N ASN A 179 18.65 0.09 10.57
CA ASN A 179 19.81 0.50 11.39
C ASN A 179 20.25 -0.54 12.44
N ALA A 180 19.38 -1.46 12.82
CA ALA A 180 19.69 -2.56 13.73
C ALA A 180 20.31 -3.71 12.93
N GLY A 181 21.64 -3.72 12.79
CA GLY A 181 22.36 -4.78 12.08
C GLY A 181 21.89 -6.17 12.50
N LYS A 182 21.33 -6.91 11.54
CA LYS A 182 21.16 -8.39 11.47
C LYS A 182 20.90 -9.17 12.78
N LYS A 183 20.07 -8.74 13.66
CA LYS A 183 19.35 -9.65 14.56
C LYS A 183 17.97 -9.91 13.97
N ALA A 184 17.99 -10.71 12.90
CA ALA A 184 16.80 -11.25 12.26
C ALA A 184 16.03 -12.12 13.25
N GLY A 185 14.82 -11.76 13.57
CA GLY A 185 13.93 -12.54 14.44
C GLY A 185 12.60 -11.86 14.73
N GLU A 186 12.51 -10.55 14.50
CA GLU A 186 11.25 -9.81 14.66
C GLU A 186 10.77 -9.36 13.28
N PHE A 187 10.13 -10.28 12.54
CA PHE A 187 9.49 -9.92 11.27
C PHE A 187 8.09 -9.39 11.58
N TYR A 188 7.92 -8.09 11.38
CA TYR A 188 6.59 -7.50 11.33
C TYR A 188 5.84 -8.07 10.12
N THR A 189 4.58 -8.46 10.30
CA THR A 189 3.73 -8.92 9.19
C THR A 189 3.25 -7.71 8.39
N PRO A 190 3.62 -7.58 7.11
CA PRO A 190 3.13 -6.49 6.27
C PRO A 190 1.60 -6.44 6.28
N HIS A 191 1.05 -5.23 6.23
CA HIS A 191 -0.40 -5.02 6.30
C HIS A 191 -1.16 -5.85 5.27
N GLU A 192 -0.67 -5.93 4.04
CA GLU A 192 -1.29 -6.65 2.93
C GLU A 192 -1.31 -8.17 3.16
N VAL A 193 -0.24 -8.71 3.76
CA VAL A 193 -0.18 -10.14 4.13
C VAL A 193 -1.14 -10.44 5.26
N SER A 194 -1.18 -9.57 6.27
CA SER A 194 -2.14 -9.67 7.37
C SER A 194 -3.59 -9.59 6.88
N LEU A 195 -3.88 -8.68 5.97
CA LEU A 195 -5.20 -8.54 5.35
C LEU A 195 -5.59 -9.79 4.55
N LEU A 196 -4.68 -10.32 3.72
CA LEU A 196 -4.89 -11.55 2.95
C LEU A 196 -5.26 -12.73 3.87
N MET A 197 -4.48 -12.95 4.93
CA MET A 197 -4.76 -14.01 5.90
C MET A 197 -6.11 -13.81 6.58
N SER A 198 -6.42 -12.57 6.92
CA SER A 198 -7.68 -12.18 7.58
C SER A 198 -8.91 -12.41 6.70
N GLU A 199 -8.83 -12.06 5.41
CA GLU A 199 -9.92 -12.29 4.46
C GLU A 199 -10.18 -13.80 4.25
N ILE A 200 -9.13 -14.62 4.17
CA ILE A 200 -9.26 -16.08 4.06
C ILE A 200 -9.97 -16.65 5.30
N VAL A 201 -9.56 -16.23 6.49
CA VAL A 201 -10.15 -16.68 7.77
C VAL A 201 -11.60 -16.20 7.90
N ALA A 202 -11.86 -14.91 7.66
CA ALA A 202 -13.20 -14.33 7.77
C ALA A 202 -14.19 -14.98 6.80
N ASN A 203 -13.77 -15.25 5.57
CA ASN A 203 -14.60 -15.95 4.58
C ASN A 203 -14.95 -17.39 5.03
N HIS A 204 -13.99 -18.11 5.64
CA HIS A 204 -14.24 -19.45 6.18
C HIS A 204 -15.26 -19.41 7.33
N LEU A 205 -15.18 -18.41 8.19
CA LEU A 205 -15.99 -18.28 9.42
C LEU A 205 -17.29 -17.45 9.23
N LYS A 206 -17.61 -17.01 8.02
CA LYS A 206 -18.73 -16.08 7.72
C LYS A 206 -20.11 -16.50 8.21
N ASN A 207 -20.34 -17.79 8.47
CA ASN A 207 -21.61 -18.31 8.95
C ASN A 207 -21.66 -18.45 10.48
N LYS A 208 -20.61 -18.05 11.22
CA LYS A 208 -20.58 -18.07 12.68
C LYS A 208 -21.18 -16.79 13.25
N GLU A 209 -21.86 -16.88 14.38
CA GLU A 209 -22.40 -15.71 15.09
C GLU A 209 -21.37 -15.06 16.01
N LYS A 210 -20.42 -15.85 16.51
CA LYS A 210 -19.27 -15.43 17.33
C LYS A 210 -18.08 -16.25 16.96
N ILE A 211 -16.89 -15.67 17.04
CA ILE A 211 -15.63 -16.33 16.74
C ILE A 211 -14.60 -16.10 17.84
N GLU A 212 -13.77 -17.09 18.05
CA GLU A 212 -12.59 -17.07 18.90
C GLU A 212 -11.36 -17.23 18.04
N ILE A 213 -10.42 -16.32 18.15
CA ILE A 213 -9.18 -16.31 17.35
C ILE A 213 -7.96 -16.26 18.25
N PHE A 214 -6.90 -16.95 17.86
CA PHE A 214 -5.65 -17.04 18.59
C PHE A 214 -4.46 -16.72 17.71
N ASP A 215 -3.56 -15.90 18.24
CA ASP A 215 -2.23 -15.66 17.66
C ASP A 215 -1.18 -16.04 18.72
N PRO A 216 -0.49 -17.19 18.58
CA PRO A 216 0.53 -17.65 19.53
C PRO A 216 1.88 -16.93 19.40
N THR A 217 2.02 -16.02 18.43
CA THR A 217 3.22 -15.20 18.16
C THR A 217 2.83 -13.76 17.87
N SER A 218 1.99 -13.19 18.72
CA SER A 218 1.11 -12.06 18.41
C SER A 218 1.82 -10.76 18.00
N GLY A 219 3.06 -10.57 18.37
CA GLY A 219 3.81 -9.39 17.99
C GLY A 219 3.09 -8.09 18.34
N SER A 220 2.64 -7.34 17.34
CA SER A 220 1.83 -6.13 17.49
C SER A 220 0.32 -6.39 17.56
N ALA A 221 -0.13 -7.63 17.47
CA ALA A 221 -1.53 -8.04 17.29
C ALA A 221 -2.18 -7.61 15.95
N SER A 222 -1.40 -7.23 14.95
CA SER A 222 -1.94 -6.78 13.66
C SER A 222 -2.78 -7.85 12.95
N LEU A 223 -2.39 -9.12 13.02
CA LEU A 223 -3.18 -10.24 12.50
C LEU A 223 -4.55 -10.34 13.17
N LEU A 224 -4.59 -10.31 14.49
CA LEU A 224 -5.83 -10.37 15.27
C LEU A 224 -6.77 -9.20 14.95
N ILE A 225 -6.23 -7.98 14.89
CA ILE A 225 -6.99 -6.76 14.61
C ILE A 225 -7.61 -6.80 13.21
N ASN A 226 -6.83 -7.20 12.21
CA ASN A 226 -7.32 -7.28 10.84
C ASN A 226 -8.40 -8.36 10.66
N ILE A 227 -8.30 -9.50 11.37
CA ILE A 227 -9.37 -10.51 11.34
C ILE A 227 -10.66 -9.94 11.91
N GLY A 228 -10.61 -9.21 13.01
CA GLY A 228 -11.79 -8.55 13.57
C GLY A 228 -12.45 -7.61 12.56
N LYS A 229 -11.65 -6.83 11.84
CA LYS A 229 -12.12 -5.95 10.77
C LYS A 229 -12.72 -6.73 9.58
N SER A 230 -12.05 -7.76 9.11
CA SER A 230 -12.55 -8.59 8.00
C SER A 230 -13.81 -9.38 8.39
N ALA A 231 -13.87 -9.88 9.62
CA ALA A 231 -15.04 -10.61 10.13
C ALA A 231 -16.30 -9.73 10.25
N SER A 232 -16.14 -8.43 10.52
CA SER A 232 -17.27 -7.49 10.61
C SER A 232 -18.08 -7.35 9.31
N LYS A 233 -17.52 -7.76 8.18
CA LYS A 233 -18.24 -7.85 6.89
C LYS A 233 -19.36 -8.90 6.93
N TYR A 234 -19.23 -9.92 7.75
CA TYR A 234 -20.11 -11.09 7.78
C TYR A 234 -20.85 -11.24 9.11
N ILE A 235 -20.22 -10.88 10.22
CA ILE A 235 -20.71 -11.07 11.59
C ILE A 235 -21.20 -9.74 12.13
N GLU A 236 -22.50 -9.62 12.38
CA GLU A 236 -23.12 -8.38 12.86
C GLU A 236 -23.08 -8.26 14.38
N GLY A 237 -22.92 -7.02 14.84
CA GLY A 237 -22.96 -6.64 16.25
C GLY A 237 -21.58 -6.50 16.88
N GLU A 238 -21.55 -5.78 18.00
CA GLU A 238 -20.35 -5.55 18.79
C GLU A 238 -19.97 -6.80 19.61
N ASN A 239 -18.71 -6.92 20.00
CA ASN A 239 -18.19 -7.95 20.89
C ASN A 239 -18.41 -9.40 20.42
N LYS A 240 -18.36 -9.62 19.11
CA LYS A 240 -18.53 -10.94 18.48
C LYS A 240 -17.24 -11.70 18.28
N VAL A 241 -16.10 -11.06 18.51
CA VAL A 241 -14.76 -11.67 18.36
C VAL A 241 -14.07 -11.68 19.73
N LYS A 242 -13.60 -12.85 20.14
CA LYS A 242 -12.73 -13.01 21.31
C LYS A 242 -11.31 -13.28 20.86
N TYR A 243 -10.39 -12.54 21.42
CA TYR A 243 -8.99 -12.49 21.01
C TYR A 243 -8.10 -13.15 22.05
N TYR A 244 -7.36 -14.15 21.62
CA TYR A 244 -6.32 -14.80 22.41
C TYR A 244 -4.97 -14.47 21.81
N ALA A 245 -4.00 -14.07 22.61
CA ALA A 245 -2.67 -13.69 22.15
C ALA A 245 -1.60 -14.19 23.10
N GLN A 246 -0.54 -14.80 22.56
CA GLN A 246 0.66 -15.15 23.31
C GLN A 246 1.89 -14.48 22.68
N GLU A 247 2.79 -13.98 23.50
CA GLU A 247 4.01 -13.32 23.05
C GLU A 247 5.14 -13.55 24.07
N LEU A 248 6.31 -13.92 23.56
CA LEU A 248 7.49 -14.23 24.36
C LEU A 248 8.08 -12.98 25.03
N LYS A 249 8.23 -11.90 24.28
CA LYS A 249 8.91 -10.70 24.72
C LYS A 249 7.96 -9.76 25.46
N GLN A 250 8.29 -9.42 26.71
CA GLN A 250 7.47 -8.55 27.57
C GLN A 250 7.06 -7.24 26.89
N ASN A 251 8.00 -6.55 26.21
CA ASN A 251 7.69 -5.27 25.56
C ASN A 251 6.70 -5.44 24.42
N THR A 252 6.86 -6.48 23.61
CA THR A 252 5.97 -6.81 22.52
C THR A 252 4.61 -7.29 23.02
N TYR A 253 4.61 -8.06 24.11
CA TYR A 253 3.39 -8.45 24.81
C TYR A 253 2.58 -7.24 25.32
N ASN A 254 3.26 -6.25 25.89
CA ASN A 254 2.61 -5.00 26.29
C ASN A 254 2.00 -4.27 25.09
N LEU A 255 2.73 -4.24 23.96
CA LEU A 255 2.24 -3.66 22.71
C LEU A 255 0.99 -4.37 22.16
N THR A 256 0.96 -5.72 22.21
CA THR A 256 -0.25 -6.50 21.87
C THR A 256 -1.46 -5.98 22.63
N ARG A 257 -1.34 -5.86 23.96
CA ARG A 257 -2.44 -5.39 24.83
C ARG A 257 -2.84 -3.94 24.51
N MET A 258 -1.84 -3.05 24.38
CA MET A 258 -2.08 -1.65 24.03
C MET A 258 -2.88 -1.54 22.73
N ASN A 259 -2.47 -2.24 21.68
CA ASN A 259 -3.10 -2.18 20.38
C ASN A 259 -4.55 -2.70 20.41
N LEU A 260 -4.81 -3.83 21.08
CA LEU A 260 -6.17 -4.36 21.20
C LEU A 260 -7.09 -3.39 21.96
N VAL A 261 -6.63 -2.81 23.05
CA VAL A 261 -7.39 -1.81 23.84
C VAL A 261 -7.68 -0.53 23.03
N MET A 262 -6.69 -0.05 22.30
CA MET A 262 -6.85 1.17 21.49
C MET A 262 -7.77 1.00 20.28
N ARG A 263 -8.03 -0.25 19.89
CA ARG A 263 -9.07 -0.59 18.89
C ARG A 263 -10.48 -0.63 19.44
N GLY A 264 -10.66 -0.28 20.69
CA GLY A 264 -11.95 -0.30 21.35
C GLY A 264 -12.44 -1.71 21.70
N ILE A 265 -11.57 -2.74 21.60
CA ILE A 265 -11.93 -4.09 22.00
C ILE A 265 -12.12 -4.09 23.53
N GLU A 266 -13.26 -4.61 23.96
CA GLU A 266 -13.56 -4.72 25.39
C GLU A 266 -12.60 -5.67 26.10
N ALA A 267 -12.21 -5.34 27.30
CA ALA A 267 -11.24 -6.09 28.10
C ALA A 267 -11.64 -7.58 28.30
N ASP A 268 -12.94 -7.88 28.39
CA ASP A 268 -13.47 -9.25 28.52
C ASP A 268 -13.24 -10.11 27.26
N ASN A 269 -13.02 -9.47 26.13
CA ASN A 269 -12.71 -10.14 24.87
C ASN A 269 -11.20 -10.23 24.58
N ILE A 270 -10.34 -9.76 25.50
CA ILE A 270 -8.89 -9.79 25.37
C ILE A 270 -8.32 -10.78 26.40
N VAL A 271 -7.71 -11.85 25.92
CA VAL A 271 -7.04 -12.86 26.75
C VAL A 271 -5.61 -13.01 26.29
N THR A 272 -4.66 -12.60 27.10
CA THR A 272 -3.26 -12.53 26.71
C THR A 272 -2.34 -13.25 27.70
N ARG A 273 -1.21 -13.77 27.18
CA ARG A 273 -0.16 -14.41 27.99
C ARG A 273 1.22 -14.00 27.50
N ASN A 274 2.10 -13.69 28.43
CA ASN A 274 3.52 -13.57 28.18
C ASN A 274 4.20 -14.91 28.47
N GLY A 275 4.74 -15.58 27.45
CA GLY A 275 5.37 -16.89 27.57
C GLY A 275 5.86 -17.44 26.26
N ASP A 276 6.75 -18.44 26.33
CA ASP A 276 7.26 -19.15 25.15
C ASP A 276 6.23 -20.16 24.65
N THR A 277 5.71 -19.94 23.46
CA THR A 277 4.68 -20.77 22.82
C THR A 277 5.11 -22.23 22.67
N LEU A 278 6.38 -22.50 22.42
CA LEU A 278 6.88 -23.85 22.23
C LEU A 278 7.15 -24.59 23.54
N GLU A 279 7.41 -23.85 24.63
CA GLU A 279 7.60 -24.42 25.96
C GLU A 279 6.30 -24.45 26.77
N ASP A 280 5.51 -23.38 26.71
CA ASP A 280 4.25 -23.25 27.42
C ASP A 280 3.08 -23.47 26.46
N ASP A 281 2.54 -24.68 26.46
CA ASP A 281 1.25 -24.95 25.81
C ASP A 281 0.17 -24.21 26.57
N TRP A 282 -0.22 -23.08 26.07
CA TRP A 282 -1.21 -22.30 26.76
C TRP A 282 -2.62 -22.77 26.49
N PRO A 283 -3.15 -22.94 27.51
CA PRO A 283 -4.16 -22.14 27.94
C PRO A 283 -4.55 -22.01 29.32
N TYR A 284 -5.59 -22.65 29.77
CA TYR A 284 -6.20 -22.43 31.06
C TYR A 284 -5.72 -23.47 32.03
N PHE A 285 -4.65 -23.18 32.73
CA PHE A 285 -4.29 -23.94 33.90
C PHE A 285 -4.01 -22.99 35.10
N ASP A 286 -4.24 -23.48 36.30
CA ASP A 286 -3.80 -22.83 37.51
C ASP A 286 -2.27 -22.94 37.60
N GLU A 287 -1.58 -21.84 37.75
CA GLU A 287 -0.11 -21.82 37.83
C GLU A 287 0.42 -22.64 39.02
N ASN A 288 -0.41 -22.85 40.09
CA ASN A 288 -0.05 -23.66 41.24
C ASN A 288 -0.33 -25.14 41.02
N ASP A 289 -1.17 -25.52 40.09
CA ASP A 289 -1.48 -26.91 39.71
C ASP A 289 -1.68 -27.06 38.21
N PRO A 290 -0.63 -26.84 37.40
CA PRO A 290 -0.74 -26.86 35.94
C PRO A 290 -1.12 -28.22 35.35
N THR A 291 -0.83 -29.32 36.06
CA THR A 291 -1.14 -30.68 35.59
C THR A 291 -2.58 -31.07 35.88
N GLY A 292 -3.10 -30.74 37.05
CA GLY A 292 -4.46 -31.10 37.44
C GLY A 292 -5.53 -30.20 36.85
N THR A 293 -5.18 -29.00 36.45
CA THR A 293 -6.11 -28.02 35.87
C THR A 293 -5.95 -27.78 34.39
N TYR A 294 -5.11 -28.58 33.70
CA TYR A 294 -4.86 -28.42 32.24
C TYR A 294 -6.14 -28.53 31.43
N ASN A 295 -6.48 -27.48 30.72
CA ASN A 295 -7.61 -27.41 29.82
C ASN A 295 -7.19 -26.75 28.49
N PRO A 296 -6.90 -27.50 27.43
CA PRO A 296 -6.38 -26.99 26.16
C PRO A 296 -7.31 -25.95 25.55
N LEU A 297 -6.73 -24.88 25.03
CA LEU A 297 -7.47 -23.88 24.24
C LEU A 297 -7.81 -24.44 22.86
N TYR A 298 -9.08 -24.37 22.46
CA TYR A 298 -9.51 -24.65 21.09
C TYR A 298 -10.33 -23.45 20.56
N VAL A 299 -9.90 -22.90 19.45
CA VAL A 299 -10.47 -21.68 18.85
C VAL A 299 -10.98 -21.93 17.43
N ASP A 300 -11.77 -20.99 16.91
CA ASP A 300 -12.30 -21.05 15.53
C ASP A 300 -11.22 -20.78 14.50
N ALA A 301 -10.26 -19.94 14.82
CA ALA A 301 -9.10 -19.70 13.96
C ALA A 301 -7.80 -19.48 14.75
N VAL A 302 -6.69 -19.98 14.19
CA VAL A 302 -5.34 -19.63 14.61
C VAL A 302 -4.63 -18.92 13.44
N VAL A 303 -3.97 -17.82 13.73
CA VAL A 303 -3.17 -17.06 12.76
C VAL A 303 -1.81 -16.76 13.35
N SER A 304 -0.76 -16.94 12.58
CA SER A 304 0.58 -16.68 13.07
C SER A 304 1.58 -16.30 11.99
N ASN A 305 2.56 -15.49 12.38
CA ASN A 305 3.78 -15.24 11.65
C ASN A 305 4.96 -15.48 12.61
N PRO A 306 5.35 -16.75 12.83
CA PRO A 306 6.39 -17.10 13.78
C PRO A 306 7.78 -16.66 13.31
N PRO A 307 8.78 -16.54 14.21
CA PRO A 307 10.15 -16.25 13.82
C PRO A 307 10.74 -17.40 12.99
N TYR A 308 11.22 -17.09 11.76
CA TYR A 308 11.66 -18.11 10.80
C TYR A 308 12.95 -18.79 11.23
N SER A 309 12.98 -20.14 11.10
CA SER A 309 14.15 -20.96 11.36
C SER A 309 14.76 -20.72 12.75
N GLN A 310 13.94 -20.45 13.75
CA GLN A 310 14.36 -20.32 15.14
C GLN A 310 14.79 -21.69 15.69
N ALA A 311 15.86 -21.71 16.49
CA ALA A 311 16.20 -22.88 17.27
C ALA A 311 15.21 -23.07 18.44
N TRP A 312 14.91 -24.32 18.76
CA TRP A 312 14.02 -24.72 19.85
C TRP A 312 14.51 -25.99 20.53
N ASN A 313 13.87 -26.39 21.63
CA ASN A 313 14.23 -27.61 22.34
C ASN A 313 13.16 -28.71 22.13
N PRO A 314 13.43 -29.73 21.27
CA PRO A 314 12.53 -30.87 21.07
C PRO A 314 12.65 -31.95 22.14
N THR A 315 13.54 -31.83 23.12
CA THR A 315 13.79 -32.87 24.13
C THR A 315 12.52 -33.12 24.96
N ASP A 316 12.19 -34.39 25.15
CA ASP A 316 11.04 -34.87 25.91
C ASP A 316 9.65 -34.43 25.39
N LYS A 317 9.59 -34.00 24.11
CA LYS A 317 8.34 -33.58 23.48
C LYS A 317 7.71 -34.64 22.55
N ASP A 318 8.25 -35.87 22.53
CA ASP A 318 7.70 -36.97 21.69
C ASP A 318 6.26 -37.34 22.10
N THR A 319 5.92 -37.14 23.38
CA THR A 319 4.58 -37.44 23.92
C THR A 319 3.68 -36.22 24.03
N ASP A 320 4.20 -35.03 23.72
CA ASP A 320 3.40 -33.81 23.69
C ASP A 320 2.30 -33.95 22.63
N PRO A 321 1.01 -33.78 23.00
CA PRO A 321 -0.11 -34.00 22.09
C PRO A 321 -0.07 -33.11 20.85
N ARG A 322 0.63 -31.97 20.89
CA ARG A 322 0.83 -31.10 19.74
C ARG A 322 1.65 -31.79 18.64
N TYR A 323 2.63 -32.61 19.02
CA TYR A 323 3.64 -33.18 18.09
C TYR A 323 3.52 -34.69 17.91
N ALA A 324 3.06 -35.42 18.92
CA ALA A 324 3.09 -36.88 18.98
C ALA A 324 2.50 -37.61 17.76
N GLY A 325 1.55 -36.98 17.08
CA GLY A 325 0.93 -37.55 15.90
C GLY A 325 1.63 -37.25 14.57
N TYR A 326 2.64 -36.34 14.56
CA TYR A 326 3.22 -35.84 13.33
C TYR A 326 4.75 -35.96 13.26
N GLY A 327 5.42 -35.94 14.38
CA GLY A 327 6.87 -35.91 14.53
C GLY A 327 7.38 -34.58 15.08
N LEU A 328 8.64 -34.54 15.48
CA LEU A 328 9.31 -33.37 16.03
C LEU A 328 10.06 -32.62 14.93
N ALA A 329 9.93 -31.30 14.91
CA ALA A 329 10.72 -30.43 14.05
C ALA A 329 12.22 -30.50 14.43
N PRO A 330 13.15 -30.28 13.50
CA PRO A 330 14.58 -30.29 13.79
C PRO A 330 14.94 -29.19 14.80
N LYS A 331 15.88 -29.46 15.73
CA LYS A 331 16.31 -28.55 16.79
C LYS A 331 16.69 -27.14 16.32
N GLY A 332 17.25 -27.05 15.12
CA GLY A 332 17.69 -25.77 14.53
C GLY A 332 16.61 -24.98 13.81
N LYS A 333 15.38 -25.55 13.66
CA LYS A 333 14.30 -24.95 12.85
C LYS A 333 12.94 -25.30 13.39
N ALA A 334 12.35 -24.41 14.16
CA ALA A 334 11.06 -24.58 14.79
C ALA A 334 9.86 -24.35 13.84
N ASP A 335 10.09 -24.10 12.54
CA ASP A 335 9.02 -23.73 11.60
C ASP A 335 7.80 -24.67 11.71
N TYR A 336 8.03 -25.97 11.65
CA TYR A 336 6.97 -26.98 11.82
C TYR A 336 6.51 -27.16 13.28
N ALA A 337 7.30 -26.81 14.28
CA ALA A 337 6.86 -26.88 15.66
C ALA A 337 5.75 -25.81 15.92
N PHE A 338 5.93 -24.60 15.40
CA PHE A 338 4.87 -23.58 15.43
C PHE A 338 3.63 -24.02 14.64
N LEU A 339 3.80 -24.55 13.43
CA LEU A 339 2.68 -25.02 12.62
C LEU A 339 1.87 -26.11 13.34
N LEU A 340 2.52 -27.06 13.99
CA LEU A 340 1.85 -28.13 14.72
C LEU A 340 1.17 -27.63 15.99
N HIS A 341 1.77 -26.65 16.69
CA HIS A 341 1.14 -25.96 17.79
C HIS A 341 -0.16 -25.28 17.35
N ASP A 342 -0.10 -24.49 16.28
CA ASP A 342 -1.25 -23.80 15.72
C ASP A 342 -2.37 -24.77 15.34
N LEU A 343 -2.01 -25.85 14.64
CA LEU A 343 -2.94 -26.90 14.21
C LEU A 343 -3.64 -27.59 15.38
N TYR A 344 -2.93 -27.77 16.50
CA TYR A 344 -3.48 -28.39 17.69
C TYR A 344 -4.62 -27.56 18.31
N HIS A 345 -4.51 -26.26 18.25
CA HIS A 345 -5.44 -25.32 18.88
C HIS A 345 -6.69 -24.98 18.05
N ILE A 346 -6.87 -25.48 16.86
CA ILE A 346 -8.09 -25.23 16.09
C ILE A 346 -9.18 -26.26 16.36
N LYS A 347 -10.43 -25.77 16.47
CA LYS A 347 -11.64 -26.60 16.57
C LYS A 347 -11.78 -27.51 15.33
N PRO A 348 -12.59 -28.58 15.38
CA PRO A 348 -12.79 -29.48 14.24
C PRO A 348 -13.22 -28.80 12.93
N ASP A 349 -14.00 -27.75 12.98
CA ASP A 349 -14.45 -26.91 11.87
C ASP A 349 -13.63 -25.62 11.71
N GLY A 350 -12.56 -25.51 12.49
CA GLY A 350 -11.67 -24.35 12.50
C GLY A 350 -10.67 -24.33 11.33
N ILE A 351 -10.04 -23.19 11.20
CA ILE A 351 -9.02 -22.88 10.19
C ILE A 351 -7.77 -22.30 10.85
N MET A 352 -6.61 -22.57 10.26
CA MET A 352 -5.40 -21.79 10.58
C MET A 352 -4.73 -21.28 9.32
N THR A 353 -4.06 -20.12 9.46
CA THR A 353 -3.17 -19.58 8.44
C THR A 353 -1.84 -19.21 9.10
N ILE A 354 -0.75 -19.68 8.51
CA ILE A 354 0.60 -19.45 9.02
C ILE A 354 1.53 -18.99 7.92
N VAL A 355 2.35 -17.97 8.20
CA VAL A 355 3.42 -17.56 7.29
C VAL A 355 4.70 -18.33 7.59
N LEU A 356 5.30 -18.90 6.56
CA LEU A 356 6.51 -19.70 6.71
C LEU A 356 7.51 -19.42 5.57
N PRO A 357 8.82 -19.69 5.78
CA PRO A 357 9.79 -19.61 4.69
C PRO A 357 9.52 -20.70 3.66
N HIS A 358 9.65 -20.39 2.38
CA HIS A 358 9.38 -21.28 1.26
C HIS A 358 10.08 -22.66 1.38
N GLY A 359 11.25 -22.72 2.03
CA GLY A 359 12.02 -23.94 2.22
C GLY A 359 11.26 -25.08 2.93
N VAL A 360 10.25 -24.79 3.77
CA VAL A 360 9.45 -25.82 4.46
C VAL A 360 8.73 -26.77 3.47
N LEU A 361 8.51 -26.33 2.24
CA LEU A 361 7.81 -27.11 1.22
C LEU A 361 8.62 -28.31 0.68
N PHE A 362 9.96 -28.27 0.77
CA PHE A 362 10.80 -29.26 0.10
C PHE A 362 12.00 -29.78 0.90
N ARG A 363 12.31 -29.20 2.08
CA ARG A 363 13.38 -29.74 2.91
C ARG A 363 13.05 -31.17 3.35
N GLY A 364 14.05 -32.05 3.38
CA GLY A 364 13.95 -33.46 3.79
C GLY A 364 14.07 -33.63 5.31
N GLY A 365 14.41 -34.87 5.74
CA GLY A 365 14.58 -35.23 7.15
C GLY A 365 13.29 -35.11 7.95
N GLU A 366 13.37 -34.58 9.18
CA GLU A 366 12.26 -34.43 10.10
C GLU A 366 11.12 -33.57 9.51
N GLU A 367 11.48 -32.49 8.80
CA GLU A 367 10.49 -31.64 8.13
C GLU A 367 9.75 -32.40 7.02
N GLY A 368 10.43 -33.28 6.29
CA GLY A 368 9.83 -34.13 5.27
C GLY A 368 8.81 -35.14 5.87
N GLU A 369 9.14 -35.75 7.00
CA GLU A 369 8.23 -36.71 7.68
C GLU A 369 6.99 -35.97 8.25
N ILE A 370 7.16 -34.79 8.85
CA ILE A 370 6.01 -34.02 9.34
C ILE A 370 5.10 -33.63 8.17
N ARG A 371 5.68 -33.17 7.04
CA ARG A 371 4.94 -32.79 5.85
C ARG A 371 4.14 -33.98 5.27
N LYS A 372 4.76 -35.15 5.19
CA LYS A 372 4.09 -36.37 4.81
C LYS A 372 2.91 -36.69 5.73
N ASN A 373 3.12 -36.65 7.05
CA ASN A 373 2.06 -36.92 8.01
C ASN A 373 0.90 -35.90 7.92
N LEU A 374 1.19 -34.62 7.65
CA LEU A 374 0.16 -33.61 7.44
C LEU A 374 -0.68 -33.88 6.18
N ILE A 375 -0.06 -34.30 5.08
CA ILE A 375 -0.74 -34.67 3.84
C ILE A 375 -1.59 -35.92 4.04
N GLU A 376 -1.01 -37.00 4.63
CA GLU A 376 -1.73 -38.26 4.85
C GLU A 376 -2.92 -38.11 5.80
N LYS A 377 -2.78 -37.24 6.82
CA LYS A 377 -3.87 -36.90 7.73
C LYS A 377 -4.81 -35.80 7.20
N ASN A 378 -4.65 -35.40 5.96
CA ASN A 378 -5.52 -34.48 5.25
C ASN A 378 -5.65 -33.12 5.94
N LYS A 379 -4.53 -32.51 6.41
CA LYS A 379 -4.53 -31.26 7.13
C LYS A 379 -4.24 -30.03 6.27
N ILE A 380 -3.32 -30.14 5.31
CA ILE A 380 -2.96 -29.01 4.42
C ILE A 380 -4.07 -28.80 3.39
N ASP A 381 -4.67 -27.60 3.40
CA ASP A 381 -5.74 -27.21 2.49
C ASP A 381 -5.21 -26.43 1.28
N THR A 382 -4.42 -25.40 1.54
CA THR A 382 -3.92 -24.51 0.50
C THR A 382 -2.50 -24.04 0.82
N ILE A 383 -1.70 -23.86 -0.22
CA ILE A 383 -0.36 -23.25 -0.16
C ILE A 383 -0.36 -22.05 -1.11
N ILE A 384 0.05 -20.89 -0.62
CA ILE A 384 0.09 -19.64 -1.37
C ILE A 384 1.52 -19.12 -1.38
N GLY A 385 2.16 -19.05 -2.54
CA GLY A 385 3.47 -18.43 -2.73
C GLY A 385 3.36 -16.92 -2.80
N LEU A 386 4.09 -16.21 -1.96
CA LEU A 386 4.10 -14.75 -1.91
C LEU A 386 5.26 -14.16 -2.72
N PRO A 387 5.17 -12.90 -3.16
CA PRO A 387 6.28 -12.19 -3.80
C PRO A 387 7.53 -12.15 -2.90
N ALA A 388 8.71 -12.31 -3.49
CA ALA A 388 9.95 -12.06 -2.77
C ALA A 388 10.01 -10.60 -2.30
N ASN A 389 10.81 -10.30 -1.29
CA ASN A 389 10.94 -8.94 -0.70
C ASN A 389 9.62 -8.31 -0.24
N ILE A 390 8.59 -9.10 0.07
CA ILE A 390 7.35 -8.59 0.67
C ILE A 390 7.54 -8.28 2.16
N PHE A 391 8.41 -9.02 2.85
CA PHE A 391 8.75 -8.78 4.25
C PHE A 391 9.96 -7.84 4.37
N TYR A 392 9.84 -6.84 5.25
CA TYR A 392 10.92 -5.89 5.51
C TYR A 392 12.17 -6.58 6.07
N GLY A 393 13.33 -6.23 5.54
CA GLY A 393 14.62 -6.73 6.02
C GLY A 393 15.03 -8.13 5.58
N THR A 394 14.22 -8.84 4.78
CA THR A 394 14.57 -10.14 4.21
C THR A 394 14.14 -10.26 2.76
N GLY A 395 15.03 -10.84 1.93
CA GLY A 395 14.69 -11.20 0.55
C GLY A 395 14.20 -12.65 0.40
N ILE A 396 13.98 -13.37 1.51
CA ILE A 396 13.60 -14.77 1.50
C ILE A 396 12.16 -14.90 1.00
N PRO A 397 11.90 -15.71 -0.04
CA PRO A 397 10.53 -16.01 -0.44
C PRO A 397 9.77 -16.70 0.70
N THR A 398 8.54 -16.26 0.92
CA THR A 398 7.64 -16.77 1.95
C THR A 398 6.38 -17.34 1.35
N ILE A 399 5.69 -18.14 2.14
CA ILE A 399 4.39 -18.73 1.78
C ILE A 399 3.39 -18.50 2.90
N ILE A 400 2.11 -18.51 2.56
CA ILE A 400 1.04 -18.75 3.52
C ILE A 400 0.57 -20.18 3.36
N MET A 401 0.52 -20.93 4.46
CA MET A 401 -0.05 -22.26 4.49
C MET A 401 -1.37 -22.22 5.25
N VAL A 402 -2.43 -22.75 4.61
CA VAL A 402 -3.77 -22.85 5.18
C VAL A 402 -4.04 -24.29 5.57
N LEU A 403 -4.35 -24.53 6.83
CA LEU A 403 -4.68 -25.87 7.32
C LEU A 403 -6.07 -25.89 7.99
N LYS A 404 -6.69 -27.06 7.98
CA LYS A 404 -7.99 -27.30 8.60
C LYS A 404 -7.97 -28.64 9.34
N GLN A 405 -8.68 -28.76 10.47
CA GLN A 405 -8.75 -30.02 11.21
C GLN A 405 -9.54 -31.10 10.47
N LYS A 406 -10.70 -30.76 9.93
CA LYS A 406 -11.53 -31.68 9.14
C LYS A 406 -11.71 -31.13 7.74
N ARG A 407 -11.42 -31.99 6.76
CA ARG A 407 -11.62 -31.71 5.34
C ARG A 407 -12.33 -32.87 4.69
N THR A 408 -13.19 -32.58 3.73
CA THR A 408 -13.93 -33.57 2.94
C THR A 408 -13.15 -34.05 1.70
N ASN A 409 -12.37 -33.12 1.12
CA ASN A 409 -11.49 -33.37 -0.02
C ASN A 409 -10.07 -33.68 0.46
N THR A 410 -9.29 -34.39 -0.37
CA THR A 410 -7.91 -34.82 -0.06
C THR A 410 -6.85 -34.12 -0.91
N ASP A 411 -7.28 -33.34 -1.90
CA ASP A 411 -6.41 -32.52 -2.73
C ASP A 411 -5.87 -31.29 -1.99
N VAL A 412 -4.82 -30.69 -2.51
CA VAL A 412 -4.23 -29.44 -2.01
C VAL A 412 -4.30 -28.41 -3.12
N LEU A 413 -4.80 -27.23 -2.80
CA LEU A 413 -4.70 -26.08 -3.71
C LEU A 413 -3.33 -25.45 -3.59
N ILE A 414 -2.64 -25.30 -4.70
CA ILE A 414 -1.34 -24.58 -4.77
C ILE A 414 -1.54 -23.33 -5.61
N VAL A 415 -1.20 -22.18 -5.04
CA VAL A 415 -1.33 -20.86 -5.67
C VAL A 415 0.05 -20.21 -5.78
N ASP A 416 0.44 -19.80 -6.95
CA ASP A 416 1.63 -18.96 -7.18
C ASP A 416 1.22 -17.51 -7.36
N ALA A 417 1.22 -16.75 -6.26
CA ALA A 417 0.98 -15.32 -6.27
C ALA A 417 2.28 -14.49 -6.30
N SER A 418 3.42 -15.13 -6.57
CA SER A 418 4.74 -14.51 -6.48
C SER A 418 4.97 -13.35 -7.47
N LYS A 419 4.15 -13.25 -8.52
CA LYS A 419 4.26 -12.24 -9.59
C LYS A 419 3.24 -11.10 -9.50
N GLY A 420 2.19 -11.24 -8.68
CA GLY A 420 1.17 -10.19 -8.46
C GLY A 420 1.65 -9.20 -7.40
N TYR A 421 2.27 -8.10 -7.79
CA TYR A 421 2.72 -7.05 -6.87
C TYR A 421 3.06 -5.75 -7.59
N ILE A 422 3.14 -4.67 -6.83
CA ILE A 422 3.79 -3.41 -7.24
C ILE A 422 5.05 -3.20 -6.41
N LYS A 423 5.98 -2.37 -6.91
CA LYS A 423 7.18 -1.98 -6.16
C LYS A 423 6.91 -0.71 -5.36
N GLU A 424 7.21 -0.77 -4.06
CA GLU A 424 7.21 0.38 -3.16
C GLU A 424 8.63 0.53 -2.57
N GLY A 425 9.43 1.39 -3.19
CA GLY A 425 10.85 1.52 -2.86
C GLY A 425 11.64 0.24 -3.13
N LYS A 426 12.16 -0.39 -2.07
CA LYS A 426 12.93 -1.65 -2.16
C LYS A 426 12.07 -2.90 -1.97
N ASN A 427 10.83 -2.74 -1.55
CA ASN A 427 9.93 -3.83 -1.20
C ASN A 427 8.89 -4.06 -2.30
N ASN A 428 8.34 -5.25 -2.31
CA ASN A 428 7.17 -5.60 -3.11
C ASN A 428 5.92 -5.53 -2.22
N LYS A 429 4.80 -5.12 -2.80
CA LYS A 429 3.54 -4.91 -2.10
C LYS A 429 2.39 -5.51 -2.90
N LEU A 430 1.51 -6.27 -2.24
CA LEU A 430 0.27 -6.74 -2.86
C LEU A 430 -0.72 -5.58 -3.00
N ARG A 431 -1.35 -5.48 -4.16
CA ARG A 431 -2.48 -4.58 -4.39
C ARG A 431 -3.77 -5.20 -3.83
N ALA A 432 -4.81 -4.42 -3.69
CA ALA A 432 -6.12 -4.94 -3.30
C ALA A 432 -6.65 -5.97 -4.31
N SER A 433 -6.42 -5.76 -5.60
CA SER A 433 -6.73 -6.71 -6.67
C SER A 433 -6.00 -8.05 -6.52
N ASP A 434 -4.73 -8.03 -6.15
CA ASP A 434 -3.93 -9.25 -5.93
C ASP A 434 -4.48 -10.04 -4.74
N ILE A 435 -4.80 -9.36 -3.63
CA ILE A 435 -5.43 -9.96 -2.45
C ILE A 435 -6.79 -10.57 -2.81
N LYS A 436 -7.64 -9.81 -3.49
CA LYS A 436 -8.98 -10.26 -3.91
C LYS A 436 -8.90 -11.51 -4.79
N LYS A 437 -7.98 -11.53 -5.76
CA LYS A 437 -7.74 -12.67 -6.64
C LYS A 437 -7.33 -13.92 -5.86
N ILE A 438 -6.39 -13.78 -4.93
CA ILE A 438 -5.94 -14.91 -4.09
C ILE A 438 -7.12 -15.43 -3.25
N VAL A 439 -7.86 -14.54 -2.57
CA VAL A 439 -9.01 -14.92 -1.71
C VAL A 439 -10.09 -15.62 -2.51
N ASP A 440 -10.43 -15.13 -3.69
CA ASP A 440 -11.43 -15.72 -4.58
C ASP A 440 -11.01 -17.13 -5.04
N VAL A 441 -9.76 -17.27 -5.49
CA VAL A 441 -9.20 -18.57 -5.93
C VAL A 441 -9.16 -19.59 -4.78
N VAL A 442 -8.74 -19.14 -3.59
CA VAL A 442 -8.73 -20.01 -2.39
C VAL A 442 -10.16 -20.42 -2.00
N THR A 443 -11.09 -19.48 -2.01
CA THR A 443 -12.49 -19.72 -1.62
C THR A 443 -13.19 -20.68 -2.57
N ARG A 444 -12.98 -20.54 -3.89
CA ARG A 444 -13.60 -21.37 -4.93
C ARG A 444 -12.80 -22.64 -5.23
N ARG A 445 -11.55 -22.72 -4.75
CA ARG A 445 -10.59 -23.79 -5.05
C ARG A 445 -10.42 -23.98 -6.56
N GLU A 446 -10.18 -22.87 -7.27
CA GLU A 446 -10.05 -22.87 -8.74
C GLU A 446 -8.63 -23.19 -9.19
N SER A 447 -8.52 -24.01 -10.25
CA SER A 447 -7.29 -24.11 -11.04
C SER A 447 -7.32 -23.04 -12.13
N VAL A 448 -6.36 -22.11 -12.08
CA VAL A 448 -6.19 -21.02 -13.03
C VAL A 448 -4.83 -21.20 -13.70
N ASP A 449 -4.80 -21.17 -15.02
CA ASP A 449 -3.56 -21.36 -15.79
C ASP A 449 -2.46 -20.42 -15.31
N LYS A 450 -1.23 -20.95 -15.17
CA LYS A 450 -0.03 -20.23 -14.68
C LYS A 450 -0.16 -19.55 -13.31
N TYR A 451 -1.25 -19.79 -12.58
CA TYR A 451 -1.52 -19.12 -11.31
C TYR A 451 -1.86 -20.06 -10.17
N SER A 452 -2.74 -21.05 -10.39
CA SER A 452 -3.15 -21.97 -9.33
C SER A 452 -3.53 -23.33 -9.88
N ARG A 453 -3.37 -24.37 -9.03
CA ARG A 453 -3.73 -25.74 -9.39
C ARG A 453 -4.21 -26.52 -8.17
N VAL A 454 -5.31 -27.24 -8.34
CA VAL A 454 -5.79 -28.26 -7.40
C VAL A 454 -5.04 -29.55 -7.68
N VAL A 455 -4.20 -29.97 -6.74
CA VAL A 455 -3.28 -31.10 -6.89
C VAL A 455 -3.78 -32.29 -6.06
N SER A 456 -3.89 -33.44 -6.66
CA SER A 456 -4.34 -34.65 -5.96
C SER A 456 -3.29 -35.14 -4.96
N ARG A 457 -3.74 -35.80 -3.89
CA ARG A 457 -2.83 -36.41 -2.92
C ARG A 457 -1.92 -37.47 -3.55
N ASP A 458 -2.41 -38.19 -4.55
CA ASP A 458 -1.60 -39.25 -5.21
C ASP A 458 -0.45 -38.64 -6.00
N GLU A 459 -0.69 -37.52 -6.71
CA GLU A 459 0.38 -36.79 -7.37
C GLU A 459 1.42 -36.24 -6.37
N ILE A 460 0.97 -35.78 -5.21
CA ILE A 460 1.88 -35.32 -4.13
C ILE A 460 2.73 -36.47 -3.61
N ARG A 461 2.15 -37.69 -3.47
CA ARG A 461 2.87 -38.91 -3.10
C ARG A 461 3.93 -39.30 -4.14
N GLU A 462 3.57 -39.24 -5.42
CA GLU A 462 4.49 -39.51 -6.55
C GLU A 462 5.68 -38.51 -6.57
N ASN A 463 5.49 -37.31 -6.05
CA ASN A 463 6.52 -36.31 -5.88
C ASN A 463 7.21 -36.37 -4.51
N ASP A 464 7.19 -37.50 -3.80
CA ASP A 464 7.81 -37.67 -2.47
C ASP A 464 7.40 -36.62 -1.44
N TYR A 465 6.15 -36.21 -1.47
CA TYR A 465 5.59 -35.13 -0.62
C TYR A 465 6.32 -33.80 -0.72
N ASN A 466 7.00 -33.58 -1.82
CA ASN A 466 7.62 -32.28 -2.12
C ASN A 466 6.54 -31.33 -2.63
N LEU A 467 6.31 -30.25 -1.92
CA LEU A 467 5.25 -29.25 -2.20
C LEU A 467 5.80 -27.98 -2.86
N ASN A 468 7.01 -28.02 -3.43
CA ASN A 468 7.60 -26.88 -4.11
C ASN A 468 6.69 -26.39 -5.25
N ILE A 469 6.25 -25.14 -5.18
CA ILE A 469 5.21 -24.56 -6.05
C ILE A 469 5.49 -24.75 -7.54
N PRO A 470 6.71 -24.47 -8.07
CA PRO A 470 7.00 -24.63 -9.50
C PRO A 470 6.86 -26.05 -10.05
N ARG A 471 6.75 -27.07 -9.20
CA ARG A 471 6.46 -28.45 -9.63
C ARG A 471 5.02 -28.62 -10.11
N TYR A 472 4.11 -27.80 -9.62
CA TYR A 472 2.68 -27.93 -9.83
C TYR A 472 2.07 -26.76 -10.59
N VAL A 473 2.64 -25.57 -10.45
CA VAL A 473 2.22 -24.35 -11.12
C VAL A 473 3.43 -23.74 -11.82
N ASP A 474 3.45 -23.84 -13.14
CA ASP A 474 4.49 -23.19 -13.95
C ASP A 474 4.04 -21.78 -14.33
N SER A 475 4.44 -20.82 -13.54
CA SER A 475 4.20 -19.38 -13.78
C SER A 475 5.30 -18.73 -14.62
N SER A 476 6.25 -19.50 -15.15
CA SER A 476 7.33 -18.96 -15.98
C SER A 476 6.78 -18.35 -17.27
N GLU A 477 7.38 -17.25 -17.68
CA GLU A 477 7.17 -16.75 -19.04
C GLU A 477 7.91 -17.68 -20.01
N ALA A 478 7.29 -17.94 -21.16
CA ALA A 478 7.96 -18.68 -22.21
C ALA A 478 9.24 -17.92 -22.60
N ALA A 479 10.35 -18.66 -22.73
CA ALA A 479 11.59 -18.06 -23.22
C ALA A 479 11.34 -17.48 -24.61
N GLU A 480 11.83 -16.26 -24.86
CA GLU A 480 11.77 -15.66 -26.18
C GLU A 480 12.46 -16.58 -27.19
N SER A 481 11.71 -17.07 -28.16
CA SER A 481 12.21 -17.90 -29.24
C SER A 481 12.24 -17.11 -30.54
N TRP A 482 13.26 -17.33 -31.35
CA TRP A 482 13.38 -16.73 -32.67
C TRP A 482 13.25 -17.84 -33.70
N ASP A 483 12.32 -17.62 -34.65
CA ASP A 483 12.22 -18.51 -35.81
C ASP A 483 13.39 -18.23 -36.77
N ILE A 484 14.16 -19.25 -37.09
CA ILE A 484 15.37 -19.12 -37.88
C ILE A 484 15.02 -18.72 -39.32
N PHE A 485 13.97 -19.32 -39.91
CA PHE A 485 13.57 -19.02 -41.29
C PHE A 485 13.06 -17.59 -41.42
N ALA A 486 12.19 -17.17 -40.49
CA ALA A 486 11.69 -15.78 -40.47
C ALA A 486 12.83 -14.77 -40.27
N SER A 487 13.82 -15.08 -39.42
CA SER A 487 15.00 -14.25 -39.21
C SER A 487 15.91 -14.17 -40.45
N MET A 488 15.94 -15.22 -41.28
CA MET A 488 16.75 -15.24 -42.51
C MET A 488 16.06 -14.63 -43.70
N PHE A 489 14.78 -14.92 -43.89
CA PHE A 489 14.07 -14.64 -45.12
C PHE A 489 12.83 -13.76 -44.96
N GLY A 490 12.47 -13.43 -43.76
CA GLY A 490 11.28 -12.66 -43.44
C GLY A 490 10.00 -13.48 -43.34
N GLY A 491 8.92 -12.80 -43.00
CA GLY A 491 7.63 -13.40 -42.68
C GLY A 491 7.44 -13.52 -41.18
N LEU A 492 6.19 -13.74 -40.77
CA LEU A 492 5.81 -13.89 -39.35
C LEU A 492 5.40 -15.35 -39.13
N PRO A 493 5.98 -16.06 -38.15
CA PRO A 493 5.55 -17.42 -37.83
C PRO A 493 4.07 -17.44 -37.43
N ALA A 494 3.26 -18.28 -38.05
CA ALA A 494 1.85 -18.45 -37.74
C ALA A 494 1.68 -18.92 -36.25
N SER A 495 2.63 -19.70 -35.75
CA SER A 495 2.65 -20.16 -34.35
C SER A 495 2.73 -19.01 -33.36
N GLU A 496 3.54 -17.97 -33.60
CA GLU A 496 3.66 -16.80 -32.72
C GLU A 496 2.39 -15.92 -32.76
N ILE A 497 1.76 -15.82 -33.95
CA ILE A 497 0.46 -15.14 -34.10
C ILE A 497 -0.62 -15.92 -33.32
N ASP A 498 -0.60 -17.25 -33.37
CA ASP A 498 -1.58 -18.11 -32.70
C ASP A 498 -1.40 -18.17 -31.17
N GLU A 499 -0.26 -17.72 -30.62
CA GLU A 499 -0.11 -17.48 -29.19
C GLU A 499 -1.12 -16.44 -28.65
N LEU A 500 -1.57 -15.53 -29.50
CA LEU A 500 -2.59 -14.51 -29.16
C LEU A 500 -4.02 -15.04 -29.32
N LYS A 501 -4.24 -16.37 -29.16
CA LYS A 501 -5.55 -17.04 -29.39
C LYS A 501 -6.72 -16.42 -28.64
N GLU A 502 -6.49 -15.83 -27.46
CA GLU A 502 -7.54 -15.20 -26.65
C GLU A 502 -8.11 -13.98 -27.37
N TYR A 503 -7.24 -13.17 -27.98
CA TYR A 503 -7.65 -12.03 -28.79
C TYR A 503 -8.38 -12.48 -30.08
N TRP A 504 -7.91 -13.55 -30.73
CA TRP A 504 -8.57 -14.07 -31.94
C TRP A 504 -9.91 -14.73 -31.64
N THR A 505 -10.12 -15.19 -30.41
CA THR A 505 -11.42 -15.70 -29.94
C THR A 505 -12.38 -14.54 -29.68
N ALA A 506 -11.90 -13.46 -29.11
CA ALA A 506 -12.70 -12.26 -28.83
C ALA A 506 -12.98 -11.43 -30.11
N PHE A 507 -12.03 -11.41 -31.05
CA PHE A 507 -12.08 -10.66 -32.30
C PHE A 507 -11.92 -11.59 -33.49
N PRO A 508 -12.98 -12.36 -33.88
CA PRO A 508 -12.84 -13.47 -34.85
C PRO A 508 -12.43 -13.04 -36.24
N ALA A 509 -12.83 -11.83 -36.72
CA ALA A 509 -12.50 -11.36 -38.04
C ALA A 509 -11.13 -10.66 -38.10
N LEU A 510 -10.68 -10.09 -36.95
CA LEU A 510 -9.48 -9.26 -36.89
C LEU A 510 -8.22 -9.97 -37.39
N ARG A 511 -8.03 -11.27 -37.02
CA ARG A 511 -6.86 -12.06 -37.46
C ARG A 511 -6.77 -12.14 -38.99
N SER A 512 -7.87 -12.45 -39.66
CA SER A 512 -7.91 -12.57 -41.13
C SER A 512 -7.75 -11.23 -41.83
N ASP A 513 -8.15 -10.15 -41.19
CA ASP A 513 -8.09 -8.81 -41.78
C ASP A 513 -6.71 -8.13 -41.58
N LEU A 514 -5.93 -8.62 -40.60
CA LEU A 514 -4.55 -8.15 -40.37
C LEU A 514 -3.50 -8.98 -41.10
N PHE A 515 -3.73 -10.29 -41.31
CA PHE A 515 -2.71 -11.20 -41.83
C PHE A 515 -3.14 -11.94 -43.09
N GLU A 516 -2.21 -12.10 -44.05
CA GLU A 516 -2.31 -13.00 -45.18
C GLU A 516 -1.29 -14.14 -45.01
N ASN A 517 -1.71 -15.39 -45.24
CA ASN A 517 -0.82 -16.53 -45.26
C ASN A 517 0.09 -16.50 -46.50
N THR A 518 1.39 -16.49 -46.31
CA THR A 518 2.37 -16.65 -47.36
C THR A 518 2.71 -18.12 -47.61
N SER A 519 2.56 -18.95 -46.59
CA SER A 519 2.67 -20.40 -46.62
C SER A 519 1.81 -21.02 -45.53
N SER A 520 1.91 -22.36 -45.33
CA SER A 520 1.25 -23.04 -44.23
C SER A 520 1.76 -22.60 -42.82
N GLU A 521 2.99 -22.08 -42.74
CA GLU A 521 3.69 -21.79 -41.47
C GLU A 521 4.01 -20.32 -41.27
N TYR A 522 3.87 -19.49 -42.32
CA TYR A 522 4.24 -18.07 -42.27
C TYR A 522 3.14 -17.17 -42.82
N CYS A 523 3.02 -16.00 -42.20
CA CYS A 523 2.09 -14.93 -42.57
C CYS A 523 2.85 -13.64 -42.84
N LYS A 524 2.14 -12.66 -43.40
CA LYS A 524 2.58 -11.25 -43.50
C LYS A 524 1.44 -10.32 -43.10
N PHE A 525 1.75 -9.14 -42.60
CA PHE A 525 0.76 -8.08 -42.44
C PHE A 525 0.25 -7.60 -43.79
N VAL A 526 -1.06 -7.43 -43.91
CA VAL A 526 -1.69 -6.79 -45.09
C VAL A 526 -1.94 -5.30 -44.90
N VAL A 527 -1.76 -4.81 -43.67
CA VAL A 527 -1.95 -3.43 -43.23
C VAL A 527 -0.58 -2.75 -43.05
N LYS A 528 -0.52 -1.42 -43.29
CA LYS A 528 0.70 -0.64 -43.04
C LYS A 528 0.75 -0.03 -41.67
N ASP A 529 -0.40 0.35 -41.13
CA ASP A 529 -0.56 0.95 -39.82
C ASP A 529 -1.41 0.00 -38.97
N ILE A 530 -0.70 -0.80 -38.16
CA ILE A 530 -1.30 -1.83 -37.29
C ILE A 530 -2.24 -1.19 -36.30
N LYS A 531 -1.81 -0.10 -35.65
CA LYS A 531 -2.57 0.59 -34.62
C LYS A 531 -3.89 1.14 -35.15
N LYS A 532 -3.84 1.78 -36.33
CA LYS A 532 -5.03 2.33 -36.99
C LYS A 532 -5.99 1.23 -37.43
N ALA A 533 -5.45 0.16 -38.03
CA ALA A 533 -6.25 -0.96 -38.53
C ALA A 533 -7.01 -1.66 -37.40
N ILE A 534 -6.37 -1.86 -36.25
CA ILE A 534 -7.00 -2.44 -35.07
C ILE A 534 -8.09 -1.50 -34.51
N LYS A 535 -7.77 -0.24 -34.28
CA LYS A 535 -8.70 0.71 -33.66
C LYS A 535 -9.97 0.97 -34.47
N GLU A 536 -9.87 0.92 -35.79
CA GLU A 536 -11.01 1.15 -36.71
C GLU A 536 -11.75 -0.16 -37.07
N HIS A 537 -11.34 -1.31 -36.50
CA HIS A 537 -11.92 -2.59 -36.83
C HIS A 537 -13.32 -2.78 -36.20
N SER A 538 -14.23 -3.44 -36.95
CA SER A 538 -15.61 -3.66 -36.49
C SER A 538 -15.73 -4.50 -35.25
N ASP A 539 -14.89 -5.54 -35.05
CA ASP A 539 -14.90 -6.38 -33.84
C ASP A 539 -14.50 -5.57 -32.64
N ILE A 540 -13.53 -4.65 -32.79
CA ILE A 540 -13.07 -3.77 -31.69
C ILE A 540 -14.18 -2.77 -31.32
N THR A 541 -14.78 -2.13 -32.31
CA THR A 541 -15.91 -1.22 -32.08
C THR A 541 -17.09 -1.94 -31.42
N SER A 542 -17.36 -3.18 -31.81
CA SER A 542 -18.41 -4.00 -31.17
C SER A 542 -18.08 -4.32 -29.70
N PHE A 543 -16.85 -4.69 -29.41
CA PHE A 543 -16.37 -4.97 -28.06
C PHE A 543 -16.46 -3.73 -27.15
N GLU A 544 -16.01 -2.56 -27.63
CA GLU A 544 -16.17 -1.31 -26.88
C GLU A 544 -17.63 -0.96 -26.59
N ASN A 545 -18.52 -1.13 -27.59
CA ASN A 545 -19.94 -0.87 -27.42
C ASN A 545 -20.60 -1.86 -26.47
N GLU A 546 -20.23 -3.13 -26.51
CA GLU A 546 -20.70 -4.15 -25.58
C GLU A 546 -20.29 -3.80 -24.15
N PHE A 547 -19.00 -3.46 -23.94
CA PHE A 547 -18.51 -3.02 -22.64
C PHE A 547 -19.26 -1.79 -22.13
N LYS A 548 -19.46 -0.76 -22.97
CA LYS A 548 -20.24 0.42 -22.60
C LYS A 548 -21.70 0.08 -22.24
N SER A 549 -22.28 -0.87 -22.95
CA SER A 549 -23.69 -1.25 -22.72
C SER A 549 -23.94 -1.91 -21.38
N VAL A 550 -23.01 -2.74 -20.88
CA VAL A 550 -23.15 -3.41 -19.56
C VAL A 550 -22.99 -2.46 -18.39
N PHE A 551 -22.43 -1.28 -18.61
CA PHE A 551 -22.28 -0.22 -17.62
C PHE A 551 -23.22 0.99 -17.84
N ALA A 552 -24.16 0.91 -18.78
CA ALA A 552 -25.01 2.04 -19.19
C ALA A 552 -25.88 2.63 -18.06
N ASP A 553 -26.28 1.81 -17.08
CA ASP A 553 -27.06 2.21 -15.90
C ASP A 553 -26.23 2.27 -14.61
N PHE A 554 -24.90 2.12 -14.71
CA PHE A 554 -24.05 1.96 -13.54
C PHE A 554 -23.91 3.25 -12.73
N ASP A 555 -23.99 4.40 -13.38
CA ASP A 555 -24.02 5.71 -12.69
C ASP A 555 -25.27 5.87 -11.80
N THR A 556 -26.42 5.44 -12.30
CA THR A 556 -27.68 5.44 -11.53
C THR A 556 -27.60 4.46 -10.36
N TYR A 557 -27.07 3.26 -10.60
CA TYR A 557 -26.85 2.27 -9.55
C TYR A 557 -25.91 2.78 -8.45
N LEU A 558 -24.77 3.38 -8.82
CA LEU A 558 -23.84 3.96 -7.86
C LEU A 558 -24.48 5.13 -7.08
N TYR A 559 -25.27 5.95 -7.77
CA TYR A 559 -25.99 7.05 -7.11
C TYR A 559 -26.95 6.53 -6.03
N ASP A 560 -27.73 5.50 -6.33
CA ASP A 560 -28.65 4.89 -5.38
C ASP A 560 -27.93 4.24 -4.20
N GLU A 561 -26.82 3.53 -4.43
CA GLU A 561 -26.07 2.84 -3.39
C GLU A 561 -25.22 3.78 -2.53
N LEU A 562 -24.62 4.82 -3.11
CA LEU A 562 -23.64 5.67 -2.42
C LEU A 562 -24.24 6.99 -1.95
N ILE A 563 -25.01 7.68 -2.81
CA ILE A 563 -25.52 9.02 -2.51
C ILE A 563 -26.85 8.92 -1.72
N THR A 564 -27.81 8.13 -2.24
CA THR A 564 -29.12 8.01 -1.58
C THR A 564 -29.03 7.36 -0.20
N LYS A 565 -28.10 6.42 -0.01
CA LYS A 565 -27.95 5.64 1.24
C LYS A 565 -26.79 6.12 2.12
N MET A 566 -26.11 7.23 1.80
CA MET A 566 -24.86 7.64 2.44
C MET A 566 -24.88 7.66 3.97
N GLU A 567 -25.98 8.02 4.59
CA GLU A 567 -26.12 8.10 6.05
C GLU A 567 -26.37 6.74 6.72
N SER A 568 -26.82 5.73 5.97
CA SER A 568 -27.29 4.45 6.52
C SER A 568 -26.56 3.21 5.99
N LEU A 569 -25.77 3.35 4.91
CA LEU A 569 -25.05 2.21 4.33
C LEU A 569 -23.97 1.68 5.28
N SER A 570 -23.67 0.40 5.17
CA SER A 570 -22.52 -0.20 5.85
C SER A 570 -21.29 -0.11 4.95
N ILE A 571 -20.31 0.72 5.32
CA ILE A 571 -19.10 0.97 4.52
C ILE A 571 -18.40 -0.34 4.15
N SER A 572 -18.19 -1.25 5.12
CA SER A 572 -17.51 -2.53 4.88
C SER A 572 -18.28 -3.50 3.98
N LYS A 573 -19.61 -3.45 3.96
CA LYS A 573 -20.45 -4.32 3.12
C LYS A 573 -20.68 -3.73 1.72
N THR A 574 -20.72 -2.42 1.61
CA THR A 574 -21.01 -1.73 0.34
C THR A 574 -19.87 -1.94 -0.67
N GLU A 575 -18.62 -1.90 -0.27
CA GLU A 575 -17.49 -2.22 -1.14
C GLU A 575 -17.63 -3.62 -1.78
N GLU A 576 -17.95 -4.62 -0.99
CA GLU A 576 -18.15 -5.98 -1.49
C GLU A 576 -19.39 -6.08 -2.40
N LEU A 577 -20.45 -5.32 -2.13
CA LEU A 577 -21.63 -5.23 -2.97
C LEU A 577 -21.29 -4.64 -4.34
N LEU A 578 -20.55 -3.53 -4.37
CA LEU A 578 -20.10 -2.87 -5.61
C LEU A 578 -19.19 -3.79 -6.42
N SER A 579 -18.22 -4.43 -5.76
CA SER A 579 -17.32 -5.40 -6.38
C SER A 579 -18.07 -6.55 -7.06
N LYS A 580 -19.07 -7.14 -6.38
CA LYS A 580 -19.92 -8.18 -6.94
C LYS A 580 -20.73 -7.70 -8.15
N ASN A 581 -21.24 -6.47 -8.10
CA ASN A 581 -21.99 -5.88 -9.20
C ASN A 581 -21.10 -5.68 -10.43
N ILE A 582 -19.90 -5.12 -10.25
CA ILE A 582 -18.91 -4.95 -11.34
C ILE A 582 -18.56 -6.31 -11.94
N PHE A 583 -18.26 -7.31 -11.12
CA PHE A 583 -17.92 -8.67 -11.60
C PHE A 583 -19.06 -9.33 -12.37
N ALA A 584 -20.30 -9.14 -11.92
CA ALA A 584 -21.48 -9.68 -12.60
C ALA A 584 -21.70 -9.02 -13.98
N ARG A 585 -21.50 -7.70 -14.09
CA ARG A 585 -21.59 -6.97 -15.36
C ARG A 585 -20.55 -7.42 -16.37
N MET A 586 -19.34 -7.74 -15.90
CA MET A 586 -18.22 -8.15 -16.73
C MET A 586 -18.15 -9.65 -16.99
N ALA A 587 -19.09 -10.45 -16.49
CA ALA A 587 -19.00 -11.92 -16.50
C ALA A 587 -18.82 -12.49 -17.91
N ASP A 588 -19.48 -11.89 -18.90
CA ASP A 588 -19.48 -12.33 -20.30
C ASP A 588 -18.58 -11.48 -21.22
N ILE A 589 -17.90 -10.47 -20.69
CA ILE A 589 -16.98 -9.61 -21.47
C ILE A 589 -15.61 -10.29 -21.56
N PRO A 590 -15.15 -10.66 -22.75
CA PRO A 590 -13.86 -11.32 -22.93
C PRO A 590 -12.69 -10.36 -22.67
N LEU A 591 -11.53 -10.91 -22.33
CA LEU A 591 -10.23 -10.23 -22.16
C LEU A 591 -10.14 -9.25 -20.98
N VAL A 592 -11.22 -8.71 -20.46
CA VAL A 592 -11.18 -7.73 -19.37
C VAL A 592 -10.91 -8.44 -18.05
N ASP A 593 -9.80 -8.11 -17.39
CA ASP A 593 -9.51 -8.64 -16.06
C ASP A 593 -10.40 -7.94 -15.01
N ARG A 594 -11.33 -8.68 -14.41
CA ARG A 594 -12.21 -8.19 -13.35
C ARG A 594 -11.45 -7.68 -12.12
N TYR A 595 -10.23 -8.16 -11.89
CA TYR A 595 -9.43 -7.73 -10.75
C TYR A 595 -8.79 -6.36 -11.00
N GLU A 596 -8.48 -6.01 -12.25
CA GLU A 596 -8.08 -4.64 -12.59
C GLU A 596 -9.26 -3.67 -12.37
N ALA A 597 -10.48 -4.06 -12.76
CA ALA A 597 -11.66 -3.26 -12.44
C ALA A 597 -11.90 -3.12 -10.93
N TYR A 598 -11.62 -4.17 -10.16
CA TYR A 598 -11.67 -4.10 -8.70
C TYR A 598 -10.61 -3.14 -8.13
N GLN A 599 -9.41 -3.10 -8.69
CA GLN A 599 -8.39 -2.16 -8.25
C GLN A 599 -8.84 -0.70 -8.43
N LEU A 600 -9.46 -0.39 -9.57
CA LEU A 600 -10.04 0.94 -9.80
C LEU A 600 -11.12 1.30 -8.77
N LEU A 601 -11.97 0.32 -8.43
CA LEU A 601 -12.96 0.50 -7.36
C LEU A 601 -12.27 0.75 -6.01
N ASP A 602 -11.28 -0.03 -5.61
CA ASP A 602 -10.59 0.09 -4.32
C ASP A 602 -9.86 1.44 -4.18
N ASP A 603 -9.19 1.89 -5.25
CA ASP A 603 -8.47 3.15 -5.30
C ASP A 603 -9.38 4.37 -5.03
N ASP A 604 -10.61 4.33 -5.53
CA ASP A 604 -11.60 5.36 -5.29
C ASP A 604 -12.39 5.10 -4.00
N TRP A 605 -12.69 3.83 -3.67
CA TRP A 605 -13.40 3.45 -2.45
C TRP A 605 -12.68 3.91 -1.18
N THR A 606 -11.37 3.83 -1.15
CA THR A 606 -10.56 4.30 -0.01
C THR A 606 -10.84 5.78 0.32
N LYS A 607 -11.09 6.62 -0.69
CA LYS A 607 -11.43 8.04 -0.52
C LYS A 607 -12.91 8.22 -0.13
N ILE A 608 -13.80 7.48 -0.79
CA ILE A 608 -15.26 7.51 -0.55
C ILE A 608 -15.56 7.06 0.88
N ALA A 609 -14.94 6.00 1.35
CA ALA A 609 -15.14 5.46 2.70
C ALA A 609 -14.82 6.48 3.80
N VAL A 610 -13.75 7.27 3.64
CA VAL A 610 -13.41 8.35 4.59
C VAL A 610 -14.47 9.43 4.62
N ASP A 611 -14.97 9.85 3.46
CA ASP A 611 -16.03 10.85 3.37
C ASP A 611 -17.34 10.32 4.02
N LEU A 612 -17.70 9.07 3.74
CA LEU A 612 -18.87 8.41 4.33
C LEU A 612 -18.76 8.30 5.85
N GLU A 613 -17.59 7.94 6.40
CA GLU A 613 -17.36 7.92 7.85
C GLU A 613 -17.59 9.30 8.48
N ILE A 614 -17.12 10.37 7.82
CA ILE A 614 -17.33 11.74 8.28
C ILE A 614 -18.83 12.10 8.25
N ILE A 615 -19.51 11.81 7.14
CA ILE A 615 -20.96 12.11 7.01
C ILE A 615 -21.77 11.34 8.06
N GLN A 616 -21.50 10.05 8.25
CA GLN A 616 -22.21 9.21 9.23
C GLN A 616 -21.96 9.62 10.67
N THR A 617 -20.79 10.24 10.95
CA THR A 617 -20.42 10.65 12.31
C THR A 617 -20.82 12.09 12.64
N GLU A 618 -20.67 13.00 11.69
CA GLU A 618 -20.85 14.45 11.89
C GLU A 618 -22.14 14.98 11.23
N GLY A 619 -22.83 14.13 10.46
CA GLY A 619 -24.02 14.48 9.69
C GLY A 619 -23.70 15.08 8.32
N PHE A 620 -24.72 15.21 7.47
CA PHE A 620 -24.63 15.75 6.11
C PHE A 620 -24.04 17.16 6.06
N GLY A 621 -24.23 17.97 7.12
CA GLY A 621 -23.64 19.31 7.22
C GLY A 621 -22.13 19.39 7.13
N ALA A 622 -21.43 18.28 7.40
CA ALA A 622 -19.96 18.18 7.25
C ALA A 622 -19.48 18.44 5.81
N THR A 623 -20.32 18.24 4.81
CA THR A 623 -20.03 18.50 3.39
C THR A 623 -19.83 19.98 3.08
N LYS A 624 -20.38 20.88 3.91
CA LYS A 624 -20.33 22.33 3.77
C LYS A 624 -19.28 22.98 4.70
N ILE A 625 -18.43 22.18 5.34
CA ILE A 625 -17.40 22.69 6.27
C ILE A 625 -16.07 22.89 5.54
N VAL A 626 -15.42 24.02 5.85
CA VAL A 626 -14.08 24.34 5.38
C VAL A 626 -13.12 24.42 6.56
N ASP A 627 -12.05 23.65 6.50
CA ASP A 627 -11.00 23.58 7.52
C ASP A 627 -9.76 24.39 7.08
N ALA A 628 -8.98 24.87 8.06
CA ALA A 628 -7.68 25.44 7.79
C ALA A 628 -6.73 24.39 7.21
N ASN A 629 -6.09 24.70 6.09
CA ASN A 629 -5.07 23.81 5.52
C ASN A 629 -3.74 24.04 6.22
N MET A 630 -3.40 23.15 7.16
CA MET A 630 -2.16 23.22 7.92
C MET A 630 -1.05 22.48 7.18
N VAL A 631 0.07 23.16 6.89
CA VAL A 631 1.25 22.60 6.21
C VAL A 631 2.50 22.81 7.04
N VAL A 632 3.37 21.81 7.07
CA VAL A 632 4.66 21.89 7.76
C VAL A 632 5.67 22.56 6.83
N LYS A 633 6.19 23.74 7.21
CA LYS A 633 7.27 24.44 6.49
C LYS A 633 8.56 24.47 7.29
N LYS A 634 9.68 24.23 6.59
CA LYS A 634 11.02 24.42 7.16
C LYS A 634 11.41 25.90 7.15
N LYS A 635 11.65 26.46 8.34
CA LYS A 635 12.22 27.79 8.50
C LYS A 635 13.60 27.64 9.17
N GLY A 636 14.66 27.56 8.36
CA GLY A 636 15.98 27.15 8.83
C GLY A 636 16.01 25.66 9.19
N ASN A 637 16.42 25.33 10.42
CA ASN A 637 16.43 23.94 10.92
C ASN A 637 15.17 23.58 11.76
N VAL A 638 14.16 24.44 11.79
CA VAL A 638 12.92 24.23 12.55
C VAL A 638 11.76 24.04 11.58
N GLU A 639 11.04 22.93 11.74
CA GLU A 639 9.76 22.71 11.07
C GLU A 639 8.65 23.37 11.89
N GLN A 640 7.85 24.19 11.22
CA GLN A 640 6.74 24.91 11.85
C GLN A 640 5.47 24.67 11.05
N GLU A 641 4.39 24.28 11.72
CA GLU A 641 3.07 24.24 11.13
C GLU A 641 2.59 25.67 10.86
N VAL A 642 2.26 25.93 9.62
CA VAL A 642 1.69 27.20 9.18
C VAL A 642 0.41 26.93 8.40
N GLN A 643 -0.57 27.77 8.59
CA GLN A 643 -1.75 27.71 7.75
C GLN A 643 -1.39 28.18 6.33
N GLU A 644 -1.66 27.34 5.36
CA GLU A 644 -1.48 27.64 3.94
C GLU A 644 -2.82 27.47 3.22
N GLY A 645 -3.65 28.50 3.36
CA GLY A 645 -4.99 28.52 2.78
C GLY A 645 -6.01 27.64 3.54
N TRP A 646 -6.98 27.18 2.79
CA TRP A 646 -8.14 26.44 3.27
C TRP A 646 -8.35 25.15 2.46
N LYS A 647 -9.07 24.19 3.05
CA LYS A 647 -9.49 22.97 2.37
C LYS A 647 -10.93 22.62 2.78
N GLY A 648 -11.73 22.16 1.86
CA GLY A 648 -13.03 21.59 2.20
C GLY A 648 -12.87 20.27 2.96
N ARG A 649 -13.71 20.04 3.95
CA ARG A 649 -13.66 18.81 4.76
C ARG A 649 -13.97 17.57 3.93
N ILE A 650 -14.96 17.65 3.05
CA ILE A 650 -15.36 16.60 2.14
C ILE A 650 -15.23 17.06 0.69
N ILE A 651 -15.79 18.22 0.33
CA ILE A 651 -15.76 18.73 -1.05
C ILE A 651 -14.45 19.49 -1.28
N PRO A 652 -13.56 19.02 -2.18
CA PRO A 652 -12.28 19.66 -2.42
C PRO A 652 -12.41 20.97 -3.18
N PHE A 653 -11.50 21.91 -2.94
CA PHE A 653 -11.48 23.23 -3.56
C PHE A 653 -11.39 23.20 -5.08
N ASP A 654 -10.53 22.34 -5.60
CA ASP A 654 -10.34 22.20 -7.06
C ASP A 654 -11.60 21.71 -7.78
N LEU A 655 -12.45 20.91 -7.13
CA LEU A 655 -13.74 20.50 -7.68
C LEU A 655 -14.68 21.71 -7.80
N ILE A 656 -14.81 22.54 -6.77
CA ILE A 656 -15.61 23.79 -6.83
C ILE A 656 -15.10 24.74 -7.89
N GLN A 657 -13.78 24.91 -7.95
CA GLN A 657 -13.13 25.78 -8.93
C GLN A 657 -13.27 25.28 -10.37
N SER A 658 -13.35 23.97 -10.59
CA SER A 658 -13.51 23.40 -11.94
C SER A 658 -14.97 23.25 -12.36
N THR A 659 -15.93 23.39 -11.45
CA THR A 659 -17.38 23.29 -11.72
C THR A 659 -18.07 24.64 -11.54
N ILE A 660 -18.37 25.04 -10.30
CA ILE A 660 -19.16 26.24 -9.99
C ILE A 660 -18.39 27.54 -10.31
N LEU A 661 -17.06 27.56 -10.11
CA LEU A 661 -16.22 28.73 -10.35
C LEU A 661 -15.30 28.54 -11.58
N ALA A 662 -15.76 27.76 -12.56
CA ALA A 662 -14.99 27.42 -13.75
C ALA A 662 -14.53 28.66 -14.54
N ASP A 663 -15.37 29.67 -14.66
CA ASP A 663 -15.04 30.93 -15.36
C ASP A 663 -13.92 31.71 -14.64
N ASP A 664 -13.97 31.80 -13.33
CA ASP A 664 -12.93 32.45 -12.52
C ASP A 664 -11.60 31.70 -12.63
N LYS A 665 -11.64 30.36 -12.59
CA LYS A 665 -10.45 29.51 -12.74
C LYS A 665 -9.86 29.61 -14.15
N GLN A 666 -10.70 29.64 -15.19
CA GLN A 666 -10.24 29.78 -16.57
C GLN A 666 -9.58 31.15 -16.78
N ALA A 667 -10.19 32.24 -16.28
CA ALA A 667 -9.61 33.58 -16.37
C ALA A 667 -8.25 33.71 -15.65
N LEU A 668 -8.04 32.93 -14.58
CA LEU A 668 -6.74 32.83 -13.91
C LEU A 668 -5.74 32.03 -14.75
N SER A 669 -6.15 30.86 -15.28
CA SER A 669 -5.33 30.01 -16.12
C SER A 669 -4.86 30.73 -17.42
N GLU A 670 -5.71 31.56 -18.02
CA GLU A 670 -5.33 32.39 -19.19
C GLU A 670 -4.19 33.34 -18.85
N LYS A 671 -4.19 33.93 -17.64
CA LYS A 671 -3.09 34.81 -17.19
C LYS A 671 -1.82 34.02 -16.89
N GLU A 672 -1.94 32.82 -16.34
CA GLU A 672 -0.81 31.93 -16.09
C GLU A 672 -0.19 31.43 -17.39
N ASN A 673 -1.02 31.08 -18.38
CA ASN A 673 -0.56 30.71 -19.71
C ASN A 673 0.15 31.86 -20.38
N ARG A 674 -0.43 33.10 -20.33
CA ARG A 674 0.23 34.30 -20.87
C ARG A 674 1.58 34.58 -20.20
N LEU A 675 1.67 34.34 -18.89
CA LEU A 675 2.95 34.44 -18.15
C LEU A 675 3.99 33.44 -18.66
N SER A 676 3.57 32.21 -18.99
CA SER A 676 4.43 31.19 -19.58
C SER A 676 4.85 31.55 -21.01
N GLU A 677 3.93 32.10 -21.81
CA GLU A 677 4.24 32.60 -23.17
C GLU A 677 5.30 33.72 -23.12
N ILE A 678 5.17 34.67 -22.18
CA ILE A 678 6.18 35.72 -22.00
C ILE A 678 7.58 35.15 -21.72
N ALA A 679 7.66 34.06 -20.93
CA ALA A 679 8.94 33.40 -20.68
C ALA A 679 9.53 32.80 -21.96
N SER A 680 8.71 32.18 -22.80
CA SER A 680 9.14 31.66 -24.12
C SER A 680 9.52 32.81 -25.07
N GLU A 681 8.76 33.93 -25.07
CA GLU A 681 9.09 35.10 -25.88
C GLU A 681 10.44 35.73 -25.44
N TYR A 682 10.78 35.67 -24.17
CA TYR A 682 12.11 36.08 -23.72
C TYR A 682 13.23 35.23 -24.27
N GLU A 683 13.05 33.93 -24.30
CA GLU A 683 14.02 32.98 -24.90
C GLU A 683 14.14 33.19 -26.41
N GLU A 684 13.00 33.31 -27.13
CA GLU A 684 13.00 33.57 -28.55
C GLU A 684 13.73 34.86 -28.91
N ILE A 685 13.48 35.98 -28.19
CA ILE A 685 14.17 37.22 -28.47
C ILE A 685 15.67 37.11 -28.16
N LEU A 686 16.04 36.41 -27.08
CA LEU A 686 17.44 36.17 -26.72
C LEU A 686 18.18 35.37 -27.77
N ASP A 687 17.55 34.36 -28.34
CA ASP A 687 18.12 33.55 -29.45
C ASP A 687 18.37 34.35 -30.74
N THR A 688 17.62 35.43 -30.95
CA THR A 688 17.82 36.30 -32.12
C THR A 688 18.97 37.29 -31.95
N LEU A 689 19.61 37.36 -30.77
CA LEU A 689 20.77 38.23 -30.56
C LEU A 689 22.04 37.65 -31.13
N SER A 690 22.91 38.53 -31.68
CA SER A 690 24.26 38.11 -32.06
C SER A 690 25.13 37.79 -30.84
N GLU A 691 26.25 37.10 -31.08
CA GLU A 691 27.20 36.77 -29.98
C GLU A 691 27.73 38.03 -29.28
N GLU A 692 27.95 39.12 -29.98
CA GLU A 692 28.39 40.42 -29.41
C GLU A 692 27.29 41.05 -28.54
N GLU A 693 26.02 40.90 -28.94
CA GLU A 693 24.87 41.36 -28.17
C GLU A 693 24.61 40.55 -26.92
N LYS A 694 24.89 39.22 -26.96
CA LYS A 694 24.79 38.35 -25.79
C LYS A 694 25.86 38.62 -24.74
N GLU A 695 27.02 39.17 -25.13
CA GLU A 695 28.08 39.63 -24.22
C GLU A 695 27.83 41.01 -23.61
N ALA A 696 26.77 41.71 -24.00
CA ALA A 696 26.47 43.05 -23.51
C ALA A 696 25.87 43.01 -22.09
N ASP A 697 26.03 44.11 -21.32
CA ASP A 697 25.58 44.23 -19.93
C ASP A 697 24.09 43.95 -19.70
N PHE A 698 23.26 43.99 -20.73
CA PHE A 698 21.81 43.70 -20.64
C PHE A 698 21.47 42.21 -20.71
N VAL A 699 22.45 41.31 -20.92
CA VAL A 699 22.35 39.86 -20.84
C VAL A 699 23.34 39.36 -19.80
N ASN A 700 22.97 38.36 -18.99
CA ASN A 700 23.86 37.69 -18.05
C ASN A 700 23.50 36.21 -18.00
N GLU A 701 24.43 35.34 -18.40
CA GLU A 701 24.25 33.90 -18.38
C GLU A 701 22.87 33.45 -18.96
N ASP A 702 22.56 33.83 -20.19
CA ASP A 702 21.30 33.55 -20.89
C ASP A 702 20.03 34.13 -20.20
N SER A 703 20.19 35.20 -19.41
CA SER A 703 19.06 35.85 -18.78
C SER A 703 19.11 37.38 -18.94
N TRP A 704 17.93 38.02 -19.01
CA TRP A 704 17.81 39.47 -19.21
C TRP A 704 18.09 40.27 -17.95
N VAL A 705 18.99 41.28 -18.04
CA VAL A 705 19.26 42.23 -16.96
C VAL A 705 18.42 43.49 -17.17
N PHE A 706 17.19 43.48 -16.67
CA PHE A 706 16.19 44.54 -16.94
C PHE A 706 16.61 45.95 -16.52
N ALA A 707 17.51 46.10 -15.57
CA ALA A 707 18.05 47.39 -15.17
C ALA A 707 18.97 47.99 -16.25
N GLU A 708 19.76 47.15 -16.91
CA GLU A 708 20.67 47.53 -17.97
C GLU A 708 19.95 47.71 -19.30
N ILE A 709 18.89 46.98 -19.60
CA ILE A 709 18.02 47.17 -20.76
C ILE A 709 17.54 48.65 -20.84
N LYS A 710 17.09 49.23 -19.73
CA LYS A 710 16.61 50.59 -19.68
C LYS A 710 17.71 51.62 -19.93
N LYS A 711 18.95 51.30 -19.64
CA LYS A 711 20.12 52.15 -19.94
C LYS A 711 20.54 52.00 -21.40
N ALA A 712 20.60 50.77 -21.92
CA ALA A 712 20.94 50.46 -23.30
C ALA A 712 19.97 51.14 -24.28
N MET A 713 18.69 51.16 -24.01
CA MET A 713 17.66 51.82 -24.83
C MET A 713 17.89 53.34 -24.99
N LYS A 714 18.54 54.00 -23.98
CA LYS A 714 18.84 55.44 -24.01
C LYS A 714 20.24 55.77 -24.55
N SER A 715 21.08 54.76 -24.78
CA SER A 715 22.44 54.91 -25.29
C SER A 715 22.45 55.11 -26.77
N ASP A 716 23.28 56.02 -27.27
CA ASP A 716 23.46 56.26 -28.72
C ASP A 716 24.34 55.17 -29.39
N GLY A 717 24.98 54.31 -28.57
CA GLY A 717 25.91 53.26 -29.07
C GLY A 717 25.25 51.91 -29.34
N VAL A 718 23.91 51.76 -29.22
CA VAL A 718 23.20 50.51 -29.51
C VAL A 718 22.47 50.62 -30.86
N GLU A 719 22.56 49.59 -31.65
CA GLU A 719 21.97 49.51 -32.99
C GLU A 719 20.41 49.66 -32.91
N PRO A 720 19.77 50.29 -33.91
CA PRO A 720 18.31 50.52 -33.92
C PRO A 720 17.49 49.21 -33.82
N GLU A 721 17.93 48.14 -34.42
CA GLU A 721 17.26 46.84 -34.41
C GLU A 721 17.33 46.22 -33.01
N THR A 722 18.50 46.27 -32.36
CA THR A 722 18.69 45.82 -30.97
C THR A 722 17.83 46.65 -30.02
N LYS A 723 17.72 47.98 -30.26
CA LYS A 723 16.82 48.83 -29.42
C LYS A 723 15.36 48.40 -29.52
N GLU A 724 14.91 47.94 -30.69
CA GLU A 724 13.54 47.46 -30.86
C GLU A 724 13.31 46.14 -30.11
N LYS A 725 14.27 45.20 -30.17
CA LYS A 725 14.26 43.95 -29.35
C LYS A 725 14.24 44.26 -27.86
N LEU A 726 15.11 45.14 -27.40
CA LEU A 726 15.16 45.59 -25.99
C LEU A 726 13.87 46.28 -25.55
N LYS A 727 13.22 47.03 -26.44
CA LYS A 727 11.92 47.65 -26.17
C LYS A 727 10.86 46.57 -25.98
N SER A 728 10.78 45.57 -26.83
CA SER A 728 9.88 44.44 -26.71
C SER A 728 10.10 43.72 -25.38
N VAL A 729 11.34 43.39 -25.00
CA VAL A 729 11.69 42.79 -23.72
C VAL A 729 11.26 43.70 -22.52
N SER A 730 11.39 45.00 -22.63
CA SER A 730 10.94 45.92 -21.58
C SER A 730 9.43 46.00 -21.44
N GLU A 731 8.69 45.90 -22.55
CA GLU A 731 7.23 45.84 -22.57
C GLU A 731 6.75 44.49 -21.96
N LEU A 732 7.34 43.38 -22.35
CA LEU A 732 7.09 42.05 -21.78
C LEU A 732 7.34 42.03 -20.26
N ASN A 733 8.43 42.62 -19.78
CA ASN A 733 8.72 42.73 -18.33
C ASN A 733 7.66 43.56 -17.59
N THR A 734 7.12 44.58 -18.22
CA THR A 734 6.04 45.37 -17.61
C THR A 734 4.74 44.57 -17.54
N GLU A 735 4.42 43.83 -18.59
CA GLU A 735 3.29 42.92 -18.66
C GLU A 735 3.45 41.77 -17.64
N GLU A 736 4.62 41.14 -17.59
CA GLU A 736 4.96 40.09 -16.62
C GLU A 736 4.71 40.51 -15.18
N LYS A 737 5.18 41.70 -14.77
CA LYS A 737 4.99 42.22 -13.42
C LYS A 737 3.52 42.50 -13.10
N ALA A 738 2.79 43.04 -14.09
CA ALA A 738 1.36 43.28 -13.96
C ALA A 738 0.59 41.94 -13.81
N LEU A 739 0.92 40.92 -14.65
CA LEU A 739 0.33 39.59 -14.58
C LEU A 739 0.65 38.90 -13.27
N LYS A 740 1.90 38.87 -12.81
CA LYS A 740 2.27 38.31 -11.50
C LYS A 740 1.49 38.92 -10.34
N THR A 741 1.25 40.23 -10.39
CA THR A 741 0.46 40.92 -9.36
C THR A 741 -1.03 40.55 -9.47
N ALA A 742 -1.56 40.49 -10.69
CA ALA A 742 -2.94 40.11 -10.94
C ALA A 742 -3.19 38.65 -10.55
N ILE A 743 -2.33 37.69 -10.95
CA ILE A 743 -2.40 36.29 -10.60
C ILE A 743 -2.42 36.09 -9.08
N LYS A 744 -1.52 36.75 -8.36
CA LYS A 744 -1.49 36.64 -6.88
C LYS A 744 -2.78 37.15 -6.24
N ARG A 745 -3.34 38.25 -6.72
CA ARG A 745 -4.60 38.81 -6.22
C ARG A 745 -5.78 37.89 -6.56
N ASP A 746 -5.82 37.40 -7.81
CA ASP A 746 -6.94 36.63 -8.31
C ASP A 746 -6.95 35.20 -7.71
N ASN A 747 -5.77 34.61 -7.44
CA ASN A 747 -5.64 33.38 -6.66
C ASN A 747 -6.22 33.52 -5.25
N ALA A 748 -5.85 34.61 -4.55
CA ALA A 748 -6.38 34.84 -3.20
C ALA A 748 -7.91 35.10 -3.20
N LEU A 749 -8.41 35.79 -4.23
CA LEU A 749 -9.86 36.00 -4.39
C LEU A 749 -10.60 34.73 -4.74
N LEU A 750 -10.02 33.87 -5.63
CA LEU A 750 -10.58 32.59 -5.99
C LEU A 750 -10.66 31.65 -4.76
N GLU A 751 -9.62 31.64 -3.93
CA GLU A 751 -9.59 30.86 -2.69
C GLU A 751 -10.70 31.30 -1.71
N GLU A 752 -10.87 32.61 -1.50
CA GLU A 752 -11.92 33.18 -0.65
C GLU A 752 -13.33 32.85 -1.20
N LYS A 753 -13.54 33.06 -2.50
CA LYS A 753 -14.79 32.70 -3.17
C LYS A 753 -15.09 31.20 -3.05
N THR A 754 -14.07 30.34 -3.20
CA THR A 754 -14.24 28.90 -3.09
C THR A 754 -14.70 28.51 -1.69
N LYS A 755 -14.08 29.08 -0.65
CA LYS A 755 -14.50 28.89 0.73
C LYS A 755 -15.95 29.29 0.95
N ASP A 756 -16.30 30.53 0.57
CA ASP A 756 -17.66 31.05 0.71
C ASP A 756 -18.69 30.19 -0.06
N THR A 757 -18.32 29.74 -1.25
CA THR A 757 -19.17 28.86 -2.06
C THR A 757 -19.43 27.55 -1.33
N ILE A 758 -18.43 26.87 -0.76
CA ILE A 758 -18.62 25.61 -0.04
C ILE A 758 -19.53 25.78 1.17
N GLU A 759 -19.32 26.86 1.96
CA GLU A 759 -20.09 27.16 3.16
C GLU A 759 -21.58 27.47 2.87
N HIS A 760 -21.92 27.87 1.63
CA HIS A 760 -23.26 28.27 1.21
C HIS A 760 -23.91 27.37 0.14
N LEU A 761 -23.33 26.18 -0.14
CA LEU A 761 -23.90 25.21 -1.08
C LEU A 761 -25.33 24.82 -0.70
N SER A 762 -26.23 24.69 -1.68
CA SER A 762 -27.49 24.00 -1.47
C SER A 762 -27.30 22.50 -1.35
N ASP A 763 -28.25 21.77 -0.79
CA ASP A 763 -28.16 20.32 -0.67
C ASP A 763 -28.12 19.64 -2.05
N GLU A 764 -28.84 20.15 -3.04
CA GLU A 764 -28.79 19.65 -4.42
C GLU A 764 -27.39 19.84 -5.04
N GLN A 765 -26.78 20.99 -4.83
CA GLN A 765 -25.41 21.23 -5.31
C GLN A 765 -24.40 20.28 -4.66
N VAL A 766 -24.55 20.03 -3.35
CA VAL A 766 -23.71 19.05 -2.64
C VAL A 766 -23.85 17.65 -3.26
N LEU A 767 -25.08 17.19 -3.51
CA LEU A 767 -25.31 15.86 -4.10
C LEU A 767 -24.69 15.73 -5.49
N GLU A 768 -24.77 16.77 -6.31
CA GLU A 768 -24.14 16.79 -7.64
C GLU A 768 -22.61 16.76 -7.53
N LEU A 769 -22.02 17.55 -6.63
CA LEU A 769 -20.59 17.55 -6.37
C LEU A 769 -20.07 16.22 -5.81
N LEU A 770 -20.85 15.55 -4.95
CA LEU A 770 -20.52 14.20 -4.49
C LEU A 770 -20.58 13.18 -5.62
N LYS A 771 -21.54 13.31 -6.53
CA LYS A 771 -21.58 12.49 -7.75
C LYS A 771 -20.34 12.70 -8.61
N ASP A 772 -19.93 13.94 -8.83
CA ASP A 772 -18.71 14.27 -9.57
C ASP A 772 -17.43 13.78 -8.86
N LYS A 773 -17.43 13.74 -7.52
CA LYS A 773 -16.29 13.30 -6.72
C LYS A 773 -16.19 11.77 -6.60
N TRP A 774 -17.30 11.07 -6.36
CA TRP A 774 -17.30 9.66 -6.00
C TRP A 774 -17.60 8.73 -7.18
N ILE A 775 -18.50 9.15 -8.08
CA ILE A 775 -19.06 8.27 -9.11
C ILE A 775 -18.35 8.45 -10.45
N LYS A 776 -18.20 9.69 -10.87
CA LYS A 776 -17.65 10.00 -12.19
C LYS A 776 -16.20 9.48 -12.40
N PRO A 777 -15.27 9.66 -11.46
CA PRO A 777 -13.90 9.13 -11.64
C PRO A 777 -13.88 7.61 -11.80
N LEU A 778 -14.65 6.88 -10.99
CA LEU A 778 -14.75 5.44 -11.08
C LEU A 778 -15.29 4.98 -12.46
N ILE A 779 -16.34 5.64 -12.95
CA ILE A 779 -16.89 5.31 -14.28
C ILE A 779 -15.89 5.63 -15.38
N ASP A 780 -15.29 6.83 -15.34
CA ASP A 780 -14.33 7.27 -16.35
C ASP A 780 -13.12 6.31 -16.40
N ASN A 781 -12.62 5.86 -15.26
CA ASN A 781 -11.53 4.90 -15.15
C ASN A 781 -11.94 3.51 -15.67
N LEU A 782 -13.13 3.02 -15.30
CA LEU A 782 -13.64 1.73 -15.80
C LEU A 782 -13.80 1.75 -17.34
N MET A 783 -14.28 2.86 -17.92
CA MET A 783 -14.46 2.99 -19.37
C MET A 783 -13.15 2.99 -20.16
N GLN A 784 -11.99 3.12 -19.50
CA GLN A 784 -10.66 3.02 -20.14
C GLN A 784 -10.13 1.59 -20.22
N LEU A 785 -10.74 0.62 -19.54
CA LEU A 785 -10.27 -0.78 -19.55
C LEU A 785 -10.21 -1.39 -20.95
N PRO A 786 -11.20 -1.23 -21.83
CA PRO A 786 -11.09 -1.70 -23.22
C PRO A 786 -9.91 -1.10 -23.96
N ASP A 787 -9.64 0.20 -23.81
CA ASP A 787 -8.51 0.88 -24.45
C ASP A 787 -7.16 0.29 -24.05
N SER A 788 -7.01 -0.14 -22.80
CA SER A 788 -5.79 -0.77 -22.29
C SER A 788 -5.54 -2.13 -22.95
N ILE A 789 -6.60 -2.94 -23.14
CA ILE A 789 -6.54 -4.23 -23.82
C ILE A 789 -6.19 -4.08 -25.30
N ILE A 790 -6.81 -3.11 -25.96
CA ILE A 790 -6.54 -2.81 -27.37
C ILE A 790 -5.08 -2.33 -27.53
N SER A 791 -4.62 -1.48 -26.61
CA SER A 791 -3.23 -0.99 -26.64
C SER A 791 -2.21 -2.09 -26.38
N ASP A 792 -2.54 -3.07 -25.51
CA ASP A 792 -1.69 -4.24 -25.29
C ASP A 792 -1.60 -5.13 -26.52
N LEU A 793 -2.72 -5.40 -27.21
CA LEU A 793 -2.73 -6.11 -28.48
C LEU A 793 -1.90 -5.39 -29.54
N VAL A 794 -2.07 -4.07 -29.69
CA VAL A 794 -1.26 -3.26 -30.63
C VAL A 794 0.22 -3.41 -30.32
N SER A 795 0.61 -3.26 -29.05
CA SER A 795 2.01 -3.35 -28.60
C SER A 795 2.62 -4.72 -28.89
N LYS A 796 1.87 -5.80 -28.66
CA LYS A 796 2.31 -7.17 -28.96
C LYS A 796 2.51 -7.41 -30.46
N LEU A 797 1.59 -6.90 -31.28
CA LEU A 797 1.68 -7.06 -32.75
C LEU A 797 2.77 -6.16 -33.35
N GLU A 798 2.95 -4.95 -32.84
CA GLU A 798 4.06 -4.08 -33.25
C GLU A 798 5.43 -4.68 -32.86
N ALA A 799 5.52 -5.26 -31.67
CA ALA A 799 6.72 -5.96 -31.22
C ALA A 799 7.02 -7.18 -32.10
N LEU A 800 6.00 -7.96 -32.50
CA LEU A 800 6.15 -9.10 -33.39
C LEU A 800 6.56 -8.63 -34.81
N ALA A 801 5.99 -7.56 -35.31
CA ALA A 801 6.39 -6.95 -36.58
C ALA A 801 7.86 -6.54 -36.57
N LYS A 802 8.26 -5.82 -35.51
CA LYS A 802 9.64 -5.33 -35.34
C LYS A 802 10.65 -6.47 -35.17
N LYS A 803 10.26 -7.57 -34.53
CA LYS A 803 11.11 -8.75 -34.29
C LYS A 803 11.66 -9.32 -35.59
N TYR A 804 10.87 -9.35 -36.68
CA TYR A 804 11.23 -9.93 -37.97
C TYR A 804 11.33 -8.89 -39.10
N GLU A 805 11.41 -7.59 -38.78
CA GLU A 805 11.47 -6.49 -39.73
C GLU A 805 12.75 -6.51 -40.57
N THR A 806 13.88 -6.76 -39.91
CA THR A 806 15.20 -6.82 -40.57
C THR A 806 15.66 -8.26 -40.66
N THR A 807 15.78 -8.78 -41.86
CA THR A 807 16.24 -10.14 -42.10
C THR A 807 17.75 -10.20 -42.32
N PHE A 808 18.30 -11.40 -42.18
CA PHE A 808 19.69 -11.66 -42.53
C PHE A 808 19.98 -11.32 -44.00
N ALA A 809 19.03 -11.64 -44.89
CA ALA A 809 19.12 -11.29 -46.33
C ALA A 809 19.16 -9.77 -46.57
N ASP A 810 18.40 -8.98 -45.78
CA ASP A 810 18.45 -7.51 -45.87
C ASP A 810 19.81 -6.96 -45.41
N VAL A 811 20.34 -7.49 -44.31
CA VAL A 811 21.67 -7.13 -43.81
C VAL A 811 22.77 -7.50 -44.83
N GLU A 812 22.68 -8.68 -45.46
CA GLU A 812 23.61 -9.12 -46.49
C GLU A 812 23.58 -8.17 -47.69
N ASN A 813 22.37 -7.80 -48.15
CA ASN A 813 22.21 -6.80 -49.22
C ASN A 813 22.77 -5.42 -48.85
N GLN A 814 22.54 -4.95 -47.63
CA GLN A 814 23.08 -3.68 -47.13
C GLN A 814 24.61 -3.70 -47.06
N ILE A 815 25.20 -4.83 -46.67
CA ILE A 815 26.64 -5.01 -46.69
C ILE A 815 27.17 -4.90 -48.12
N GLU A 816 26.55 -5.62 -49.07
CA GLU A 816 26.95 -5.54 -50.48
C GLU A 816 26.84 -4.13 -51.05
N GLU A 817 25.72 -3.40 -50.77
CA GLU A 817 25.54 -2.03 -51.19
C GLU A 817 26.58 -1.09 -50.58
N THR A 818 26.88 -1.28 -49.26
CA THR A 818 27.89 -0.49 -48.58
C THR A 818 29.28 -0.75 -49.14
N GLU A 819 29.63 -2.01 -49.39
CA GLU A 819 30.90 -2.41 -50.00
C GLU A 819 31.04 -1.82 -51.44
N LYS A 820 29.97 -1.85 -52.24
CA LYS A 820 29.93 -1.21 -53.57
C LYS A 820 30.11 0.30 -53.47
N SER A 821 29.42 0.96 -52.54
CA SER A 821 29.54 2.40 -52.29
C SER A 821 30.94 2.79 -51.84
N LEU A 822 31.52 2.03 -50.90
CA LEU A 822 32.89 2.25 -50.43
C LEU A 822 33.91 2.01 -51.55
N SER A 823 33.71 0.96 -52.36
CA SER A 823 34.51 0.69 -53.58
C SER A 823 34.51 1.84 -54.57
N SER A 824 33.31 2.47 -54.74
CA SER A 824 33.16 3.65 -55.60
C SER A 824 33.86 4.88 -55.05
N MET A 825 33.77 5.11 -53.70
CA MET A 825 34.48 6.23 -53.08
C MET A 825 35.98 6.13 -53.15
N ILE A 826 36.55 4.88 -53.18
CA ILE A 826 37.98 4.65 -53.39
C ILE A 826 38.44 5.12 -54.74
N ASP A 827 37.59 5.11 -55.79
CA ASP A 827 37.96 5.59 -57.14
C ASP A 827 38.21 7.10 -57.16
N ASP A 828 37.65 7.86 -56.25
CA ASP A 828 37.78 9.29 -56.12
C ASP A 828 39.02 9.72 -55.30
N LEU A 829 39.76 8.77 -54.76
CA LEU A 829 40.96 9.06 -53.98
C LEU A 829 42.22 9.17 -54.88
N GLU A 830 42.98 10.20 -54.65
CA GLU A 830 44.27 10.40 -55.24
C GLU A 830 45.42 10.16 -54.22
N GLY A 831 46.48 9.48 -54.66
CA GLY A 831 47.63 9.18 -53.80
C GLY A 831 48.93 8.92 -54.56
N SER A 832 50.00 8.54 -53.81
CA SER A 832 51.24 8.09 -54.46
C SER A 832 51.06 6.77 -55.19
N GLU A 833 51.98 6.38 -56.07
CA GLU A 833 51.93 5.13 -56.85
C GLU A 833 51.74 3.89 -55.95
N PHE A 834 52.37 3.89 -54.74
CA PHE A 834 52.19 2.80 -53.79
C PHE A 834 50.85 2.84 -53.07
N ASP A 835 50.34 4.04 -52.75
CA ASP A 835 48.97 4.22 -52.14
C ASP A 835 47.89 3.76 -53.12
N MET A 836 48.02 4.09 -54.43
CA MET A 836 47.10 3.64 -55.45
C MET A 836 47.09 2.12 -55.64
N LEU A 837 48.28 1.46 -55.50
CA LEU A 837 48.34 -0.01 -55.50
C LEU A 837 47.63 -0.60 -54.29
N GLY A 838 47.81 0.02 -53.10
CA GLY A 838 47.14 -0.39 -51.87
C GLY A 838 45.60 -0.21 -51.96
N LEU A 839 45.12 0.92 -52.47
CA LEU A 839 43.74 1.20 -52.69
C LEU A 839 43.09 0.26 -53.74
N ALA A 840 43.83 -0.11 -54.82
CA ALA A 840 43.38 -1.09 -55.77
C ALA A 840 43.22 -2.49 -55.16
N GLU A 841 44.08 -2.89 -54.23
CA GLU A 841 43.97 -4.16 -53.52
C GLU A 841 42.83 -4.12 -52.51
N LEU A 842 42.66 -3.02 -51.78
CA LEU A 842 41.55 -2.79 -50.87
C LEU A 842 40.20 -2.86 -51.64
N LYS A 843 40.14 -2.25 -52.82
CA LYS A 843 38.97 -2.33 -53.69
C LYS A 843 38.63 -3.74 -54.13
N LYS A 844 39.62 -4.60 -54.39
CA LYS A 844 39.38 -6.01 -54.67
C LYS A 844 38.80 -6.77 -53.48
N LEU A 845 39.29 -6.44 -52.28
CA LEU A 845 38.79 -7.05 -51.03
C LEU A 845 37.34 -6.62 -50.77
N LEU A 846 36.96 -5.36 -51.01
CA LEU A 846 35.57 -4.84 -50.89
C LEU A 846 34.68 -5.32 -52.03
N GLY A 847 35.20 -5.61 -53.20
CA GLY A 847 34.46 -6.12 -54.31
C GLY A 847 34.14 -7.59 -54.29
N GLY A 848 34.23 -8.23 -53.11
CA GLY A 848 33.89 -9.59 -52.78
C GLY A 848 34.12 -10.62 -53.86
N SER A 849 35.02 -11.59 -53.63
CA SER A 849 35.07 -12.74 -54.48
C SER A 849 33.66 -13.37 -54.54
N ALA A 850 33.04 -13.30 -55.70
CA ALA A 850 31.88 -14.11 -55.97
C ALA A 850 32.17 -15.54 -55.59
N LYS A 851 31.49 -16.06 -54.59
CA LYS A 851 31.35 -17.46 -54.33
C LYS A 851 30.09 -17.98 -54.94
#